data_1194ce32f939b5baaf581dce3831c6b9
#
_entry.id   1194ce32f939b5baaf581dce3831c6b9
#
_cell.length_a   1.000
_cell.length_b   1.000
_cell.length_c   1.000
_cell.angle_alpha   90.00
_cell.angle_beta   90.00
_cell.angle_gamma   90.00
#
_symmetry.space_group_name_H-M   'P 1'
#
loop_
_entity.id
_entity.type
_entity.pdbx_description
1 polymer ?
#
loop_
_entity_poly.entity_id
_entity_poly.type
_entity_poly.pdbx_seq_one_letter_code
_entity_poly.pdbx_strand_id
1 'polypeptide(L)'
;MTILDAGRRLFTAFTVLTLLLPGQAVAAPVQKSRPVAQKPVAKPVATPAAVKAVAPKPAAGPQSTAATLAASTAPRPWFYEHSDVPMDMAWQFGVLPNGLRYAVRRNDIPAHMVSIRVRMDVGSLMEKPEEAGFAHFIEHLSFRGSRDVPDGESKRIWQRLGAEFGVDSNAQTSAISTTFAVDLPEASPAGLDESLKILASMVSAPNIVPQAVEAERSVVMAERREGLSPGSLLGDQTRAFYFAGQPLGHHSPIGTEATLTGATADALHAFHDRWYRPDRTVVAISGDADPAVLIELVKKHFSSWQGVGPTPPLPDFGRPDPAAQATKVVISPATPVSVSLVYLRPWIFNDDTIAFNQKRMVDDIALQLINRRLAVAAAGGTSFLEASVARDDSARSVSATYVSIVPIGDDWEKALKEVRAIIEDARRTPPSKADIDREYVVIENALAQAVATSSIESSAQQVDTLVGAVDIRETAVSPDVQLDIYRGGRKLMTPENVRDSTRRMFTGTAVRALLTVKSAQPTALARLGTAFRAPVQPAQNVRLGNKAVTMASLPPLGAPGKIALDQPLGALGIEQIVFENGATLYLNPNKAEPGKVRVSVRFGHGQQSFSPDENAALWAVPSTLMASGIGNLDRNALDELLNGRQLSLQFGIDDDAFTMDAVSSPEDYKDQLRLFATKLAFPRWDASPLARTVAALNVTYDPIPNSAGDALDRNVGWLLRDKDERVAPPEPSDAQELTLAKFKEVWEPRLANGPVEIQLFGDVKRDEAVEAVAATFGALPRRGDMIPPPENRVRRFPAPVAQPVVLNHDGSNEQAGAVIAWPTGGGEDRIRESRQLSMLARIINDRLFEKLRSVDGAAYTPSAVSVWPEDFDTGGYLVVQTQLKPERIPYFFTFVDEVVADLAARPVSADELEREVEPMRKYLARARASNLFWMSQLGGMSRDPRKLTMARTLQDDVLSVTAADIQMLAQRYLRANTRWSAVVVAKGVQPPALPAAPQIADTATAPRVAASQNGPAQAN
;
A
#
# COMPACT_ATOMS: atom_id res chain seq x y z
N MET A 1 13.27 -1.90 10.42
CA MET A 1 11.96 -1.21 10.53
C MET A 1 11.31 -1.70 11.81
N THR A 2 11.27 -0.88 12.86
CA THR A 2 10.55 -1.27 14.08
C THR A 2 9.06 -1.41 13.79
N ILE A 3 8.32 -2.22 14.58
CA ILE A 3 6.85 -2.35 14.50
C ILE A 3 6.18 -0.96 14.64
N LEU A 4 6.83 0.01 15.28
CA LEU A 4 6.44 1.42 15.29
C LEU A 4 6.52 2.08 13.89
N ASP A 5 7.45 1.67 13.03
CA ASP A 5 7.49 2.11 11.63
C ASP A 5 6.45 1.40 10.76
N ALA A 6 6.14 0.15 11.03
CA ALA A 6 5.01 -0.54 10.38
C ALA A 6 3.66 0.05 10.84
N GLY A 7 3.52 0.35 12.13
CA GLY A 7 2.40 1.13 12.67
C GLY A 7 2.37 2.57 12.13
N ARG A 8 3.53 3.20 11.92
CA ARG A 8 3.64 4.52 11.28
C ARG A 8 3.27 4.50 9.80
N ARG A 9 3.70 3.50 9.05
CA ARG A 9 3.31 3.38 7.62
C ARG A 9 1.84 3.03 7.45
N LEU A 10 1.27 2.22 8.35
CA LEU A 10 -0.18 2.02 8.42
C LEU A 10 -0.91 3.32 8.81
N PHE A 11 -0.40 4.09 9.76
CA PHE A 11 -1.02 5.33 10.21
C PHE A 11 -0.76 6.50 9.26
N THR A 12 0.45 6.64 8.69
CA THR A 12 0.79 7.70 7.71
C THR A 12 0.26 7.38 6.31
N ALA A 13 0.26 6.12 5.88
CA ALA A 13 -0.38 5.69 4.64
C ALA A 13 -1.91 5.79 4.73
N PHE A 14 -2.49 5.54 5.91
CA PHE A 14 -3.94 5.70 6.13
C PHE A 14 -4.39 7.16 6.11
N THR A 15 -3.57 8.10 6.58
CA THR A 15 -3.95 9.53 6.64
C THR A 15 -3.73 10.25 5.30
N VAL A 16 -2.77 9.82 4.49
CA VAL A 16 -2.49 10.42 3.17
C VAL A 16 -3.27 9.73 2.04
N LEU A 17 -3.58 8.43 2.18
CA LEU A 17 -4.25 7.66 1.12
C LEU A 17 -5.79 7.77 1.16
N THR A 18 -6.39 8.18 2.28
CA THR A 18 -7.85 8.36 2.39
C THR A 18 -8.37 9.66 1.77
N LEU A 19 -7.50 10.58 1.35
CA LEU A 19 -7.91 11.83 0.73
C LEU A 19 -7.73 11.89 -0.81
N LEU A 20 -7.17 10.86 -1.45
CA LEU A 20 -6.77 10.96 -2.85
C LEU A 20 -7.40 9.96 -3.83
N LEU A 21 -8.32 9.07 -3.43
CA LEU A 21 -8.97 8.19 -4.42
C LEU A 21 -10.45 7.95 -4.10
N PRO A 22 -11.37 8.44 -4.94
CA PRO A 22 -12.67 7.79 -5.11
C PRO A 22 -12.52 6.63 -6.09
N GLY A 23 -12.74 5.42 -5.58
CA GLY A 23 -13.23 4.28 -6.34
C GLY A 23 -12.38 3.74 -7.47
N GLN A 24 -11.41 2.91 -7.15
CA GLN A 24 -11.17 1.68 -7.90
C GLN A 24 -10.67 0.62 -6.92
N ALA A 25 -11.48 -0.42 -6.71
CA ALA A 25 -11.03 -1.65 -6.09
C ALA A 25 -10.13 -2.38 -7.10
N VAL A 26 -8.85 -2.02 -7.12
CA VAL A 26 -7.83 -2.92 -7.64
C VAL A 26 -7.52 -3.88 -6.51
N ALA A 27 -7.94 -5.13 -6.67
CA ALA A 27 -7.64 -6.20 -5.74
C ALA A 27 -6.12 -6.32 -5.60
N ALA A 28 -5.60 -5.88 -4.46
CA ALA A 28 -4.23 -6.19 -4.08
C ALA A 28 -4.11 -7.69 -3.80
N PRO A 29 -3.05 -8.37 -4.22
CA PRO A 29 -2.89 -9.80 -3.99
C PRO A 29 -2.76 -10.08 -2.50
N VAL A 30 -3.67 -10.89 -1.99
CA VAL A 30 -3.73 -11.33 -0.60
C VAL A 30 -2.76 -12.48 -0.37
N GLN A 31 -1.78 -12.31 0.49
CA GLN A 31 -0.91 -13.39 0.97
C GLN A 31 -1.60 -14.22 2.03
N LYS A 32 -1.38 -15.52 2.00
CA LYS A 32 -2.08 -16.55 2.77
C LYS A 32 -1.20 -17.47 3.58
N SER A 33 -1.79 -18.02 4.65
CA SER A 33 -1.21 -19.08 5.48
C SER A 33 -2.19 -20.25 5.71
N ARG A 34 -1.67 -21.45 5.94
CA ARG A 34 -2.43 -22.68 6.18
C ARG A 34 -2.10 -23.30 7.55
N PRO A 35 -3.01 -24.06 8.17
CA PRO A 35 -2.87 -24.60 9.50
C PRO A 35 -2.20 -25.98 9.54
N VAL A 36 -1.46 -26.24 10.63
CA VAL A 36 -0.88 -27.55 10.98
C VAL A 36 -1.55 -28.09 12.24
N ALA A 37 -1.83 -29.38 12.20
CA ALA A 37 -2.49 -30.15 13.27
C ALA A 37 -1.63 -30.33 14.53
N GLN A 38 -2.24 -30.20 15.69
CA GLN A 38 -1.63 -30.37 17.01
C GLN A 38 -1.41 -31.83 17.35
N LYS A 39 -0.29 -32.12 18.05
CA LYS A 39 -0.13 -33.27 18.95
C LYS A 39 0.33 -32.84 20.34
N PRO A 40 0.08 -33.64 21.40
CA PRO A 40 -0.27 -33.08 22.71
C PRO A 40 0.90 -32.83 23.68
N VAL A 41 0.58 -31.96 24.61
CA VAL A 41 1.30 -31.43 25.78
C VAL A 41 1.98 -32.44 26.66
N ALA A 42 3.21 -32.15 27.06
CA ALA A 42 3.89 -32.76 28.23
C ALA A 42 4.04 -31.71 29.35
N LYS A 43 3.90 -32.21 30.59
CA LYS A 43 3.79 -31.45 31.84
C LYS A 43 5.11 -30.75 32.29
N PRO A 44 5.02 -29.79 33.21
CA PRO A 44 6.10 -28.89 33.56
C PRO A 44 7.15 -29.46 34.53
N VAL A 45 8.37 -29.01 34.37
CA VAL A 45 9.49 -29.28 35.29
C VAL A 45 9.96 -27.95 35.93
N ALA A 46 10.34 -28.09 37.18
CA ALA A 46 10.51 -27.12 38.23
C ALA A 46 11.60 -26.02 38.00
N THR A 47 11.36 -24.91 38.65
CA THR A 47 12.17 -23.74 38.86
C THR A 47 13.57 -24.01 39.43
N PRO A 48 14.62 -23.33 38.97
CA PRO A 48 15.85 -23.18 39.75
C PRO A 48 16.00 -21.78 40.37
N ALA A 49 16.70 -21.80 41.48
CA ALA A 49 16.84 -20.78 42.50
C ALA A 49 17.62 -19.50 42.10
N ALA A 50 17.36 -18.47 42.88
CA ALA A 50 17.94 -17.14 42.85
C ALA A 50 19.48 -17.07 42.81
N VAL A 51 20.02 -16.25 41.91
CA VAL A 51 21.40 -15.83 41.90
C VAL A 51 21.51 -14.41 42.49
N LYS A 52 22.44 -14.25 43.42
CA LYS A 52 22.72 -13.03 44.18
C LYS A 52 23.23 -11.89 43.32
N ALA A 53 22.67 -10.72 43.57
CA ALA A 53 23.11 -9.45 43.00
C ALA A 53 24.52 -9.09 43.41
N VAL A 54 25.35 -8.70 42.42
CA VAL A 54 26.63 -8.00 42.62
C VAL A 54 26.41 -6.52 42.32
N ALA A 55 26.89 -5.65 43.24
CA ALA A 55 26.72 -4.21 43.13
C ALA A 55 27.59 -3.60 42.01
N PRO A 56 27.08 -2.59 41.27
CA PRO A 56 27.83 -1.97 40.19
C PRO A 56 28.86 -0.97 40.71
N LYS A 57 30.02 -0.93 40.05
CA LYS A 57 31.08 0.03 40.19
C LYS A 57 30.69 1.35 39.50
N PRO A 58 31.06 2.54 39.99
CA PRO A 58 30.60 3.79 39.43
C PRO A 58 31.17 4.05 38.03
N ALA A 59 30.30 4.47 37.12
CA ALA A 59 30.60 4.82 35.75
C ALA A 59 31.37 6.14 35.66
N ALA A 60 32.43 6.16 34.85
CA ALA A 60 33.09 7.38 34.39
C ALA A 60 32.17 8.21 33.50
N GLY A 61 32.20 9.52 33.63
CA GLY A 61 31.35 10.45 32.91
C GLY A 61 31.53 10.41 31.37
N PRO A 62 30.59 10.95 30.60
CA PRO A 62 30.63 10.87 29.18
C PRO A 62 31.73 11.71 28.56
N GLN A 63 32.76 11.06 28.06
CA GLN A 63 33.69 11.72 27.13
C GLN A 63 33.00 11.80 25.77
N SER A 64 32.83 13.02 25.28
CA SER A 64 32.44 13.36 23.92
C SER A 64 33.40 12.71 22.92
N THR A 65 33.01 11.56 22.37
CA THR A 65 33.69 11.00 21.20
C THR A 65 33.00 11.48 19.95
N ALA A 66 33.19 12.75 19.59
CA ALA A 66 33.24 13.18 18.20
C ALA A 66 34.54 12.60 17.59
N ALA A 67 34.71 11.30 17.71
CA ALA A 67 35.84 10.59 17.13
C ALA A 67 35.29 9.84 15.90
N THR A 68 35.54 10.45 14.74
CA THR A 68 36.06 9.77 13.56
C THR A 68 35.51 8.37 13.39
N LEU A 69 34.48 8.22 12.55
CA LEU A 69 34.29 6.98 11.78
C LEU A 69 35.50 6.83 10.85
N ALA A 70 36.68 6.63 11.44
CA ALA A 70 37.87 6.23 10.72
C ALA A 70 37.57 4.90 10.07
N ALA A 71 37.87 4.79 8.79
CA ALA A 71 37.74 3.63 7.98
C ALA A 71 38.30 2.38 8.67
N SER A 72 37.44 1.60 9.31
CA SER A 72 37.78 0.27 9.74
C SER A 72 37.70 -0.64 8.51
N THR A 73 38.83 -1.21 8.13
CA THR A 73 38.95 -2.25 7.11
C THR A 73 38.54 -3.63 7.65
N ALA A 74 38.17 -3.74 8.91
CA ALA A 74 37.70 -4.98 9.51
C ALA A 74 36.22 -5.25 9.12
N PRO A 75 35.79 -6.52 8.97
CA PRO A 75 34.38 -6.87 8.81
C PRO A 75 33.57 -6.24 9.93
N ARG A 76 32.46 -5.58 9.58
CA ARG A 76 31.61 -4.97 10.60
C ARG A 76 30.86 -6.07 11.34
N PRO A 77 30.93 -6.11 12.69
CA PRO A 77 30.18 -7.07 13.48
C PRO A 77 28.66 -6.86 13.27
N TRP A 78 27.88 -7.85 13.62
CA TRP A 78 26.43 -7.68 13.75
C TRP A 78 26.13 -6.70 14.90
N PHE A 79 25.06 -5.90 14.75
CA PHE A 79 24.77 -4.82 15.71
C PHE A 79 24.45 -5.32 17.12
N TYR A 80 23.92 -6.57 17.25
CA TYR A 80 23.67 -7.20 18.54
C TYR A 80 24.94 -7.43 19.37
N GLU A 81 26.13 -7.48 18.79
CA GLU A 81 27.39 -7.72 19.50
C GLU A 81 27.77 -6.58 20.46
N HIS A 82 27.23 -5.37 20.24
CA HIS A 82 27.46 -4.19 21.07
C HIS A 82 26.18 -3.65 21.71
N SER A 83 25.10 -4.42 21.70
CA SER A 83 23.79 -4.08 22.22
C SER A 83 23.49 -4.86 23.50
N ASP A 84 22.81 -4.23 24.48
CA ASP A 84 22.22 -4.93 25.62
C ASP A 84 20.76 -5.36 25.34
N VAL A 85 20.27 -5.09 24.13
CA VAL A 85 18.95 -5.56 23.65
C VAL A 85 19.07 -7.03 23.24
N PRO A 86 18.29 -7.94 23.84
CA PRO A 86 18.30 -9.35 23.46
C PRO A 86 17.92 -9.54 22.00
N MET A 87 18.80 -10.18 21.22
CA MET A 87 18.50 -10.52 19.84
C MET A 87 17.44 -11.60 19.74
N ASP A 88 16.68 -11.63 18.64
CA ASP A 88 15.74 -12.71 18.35
C ASP A 88 16.50 -14.02 18.02
N MET A 89 16.44 -14.98 18.95
CA MET A 89 17.10 -16.27 18.85
C MET A 89 16.51 -17.21 17.79
N ALA A 90 15.40 -16.85 17.13
CA ALA A 90 14.87 -17.60 16.02
C ALA A 90 15.73 -17.41 14.74
N TRP A 91 16.53 -16.37 14.68
CA TRP A 91 17.50 -16.13 13.62
C TRP A 91 18.85 -16.80 13.88
N GLN A 92 19.41 -17.43 12.87
CA GLN A 92 20.81 -17.90 12.87
C GLN A 92 21.65 -16.91 12.08
N PHE A 93 22.46 -16.13 12.80
CA PHE A 93 23.35 -15.12 12.25
C PHE A 93 24.73 -15.72 11.95
N GLY A 94 25.39 -15.23 10.89
CA GLY A 94 26.76 -15.59 10.58
C GLY A 94 27.45 -14.60 9.67
N VAL A 95 28.76 -14.81 9.50
CA VAL A 95 29.64 -14.01 8.63
C VAL A 95 30.49 -14.98 7.82
N LEU A 96 30.54 -14.81 6.51
CA LEU A 96 31.41 -15.58 5.63
C LEU A 96 32.86 -15.03 5.70
N PRO A 97 33.87 -15.82 5.33
CA PRO A 97 35.29 -15.36 5.32
C PRO A 97 35.55 -14.11 4.50
N ASN A 98 34.73 -13.83 3.48
CA ASN A 98 34.81 -12.62 2.64
C ASN A 98 34.10 -11.41 3.27
N GLY A 99 33.56 -11.52 4.49
CA GLY A 99 32.88 -10.45 5.23
C GLY A 99 31.39 -10.34 4.97
N LEU A 100 30.79 -11.14 4.06
CA LEU A 100 29.35 -11.16 3.85
C LEU A 100 28.63 -11.68 5.11
N ARG A 101 27.62 -10.95 5.55
CA ARG A 101 26.76 -11.32 6.68
C ARG A 101 25.51 -12.04 6.18
N TYR A 102 25.07 -13.04 6.91
CA TYR A 102 23.81 -13.69 6.63
C TYR A 102 22.99 -13.90 7.91
N ALA A 103 21.68 -13.93 7.73
CA ALA A 103 20.75 -14.30 8.79
C ALA A 103 19.69 -15.24 8.18
N VAL A 104 19.50 -16.39 8.81
CA VAL A 104 18.59 -17.43 8.33
C VAL A 104 17.62 -17.83 9.45
N ARG A 105 16.34 -17.97 9.10
CA ARG A 105 15.28 -18.38 10.04
C ARG A 105 14.36 -19.37 9.37
N ARG A 106 13.92 -20.40 10.11
CA ARG A 106 12.83 -21.26 9.65
C ARG A 106 11.48 -20.62 9.95
N ASN A 107 10.60 -20.61 8.95
CA ASN A 107 9.22 -20.19 9.08
C ASN A 107 8.35 -20.91 8.04
N ASP A 108 7.26 -21.56 8.47
CA ASP A 108 6.34 -22.27 7.58
C ASP A 108 5.10 -21.43 7.21
N ILE A 109 5.20 -20.11 7.33
CA ILE A 109 4.13 -19.16 7.00
C ILE A 109 4.54 -18.24 5.84
N PRO A 110 3.92 -18.41 4.67
CA PRO A 110 3.11 -19.56 4.22
C PRO A 110 3.94 -20.83 4.08
N ALA A 111 3.30 -21.99 4.23
CA ALA A 111 3.97 -23.27 4.03
C ALA A 111 4.57 -23.39 2.64
N HIS A 112 5.72 -24.05 2.54
CA HIS A 112 6.52 -24.27 1.32
C HIS A 112 7.13 -22.99 0.70
N MET A 113 6.97 -21.82 1.30
CA MET A 113 7.59 -20.58 0.81
C MET A 113 8.95 -20.31 1.46
N VAL A 114 9.84 -19.70 0.67
CA VAL A 114 11.08 -19.10 1.18
C VAL A 114 11.24 -17.71 0.61
N SER A 115 11.48 -16.74 1.48
CA SER A 115 11.72 -15.34 1.16
C SER A 115 13.20 -15.01 1.32
N ILE A 116 13.80 -14.40 0.32
CA ILE A 116 15.24 -14.07 0.26
C ILE A 116 15.37 -12.58 0.01
N ARG A 117 16.24 -11.93 0.77
CA ARG A 117 16.66 -10.53 0.53
C ARG A 117 18.18 -10.48 0.48
N VAL A 118 18.71 -9.92 -0.61
CA VAL A 118 20.14 -9.59 -0.74
C VAL A 118 20.24 -8.07 -0.67
N ARG A 119 20.67 -7.56 0.47
CA ARG A 119 20.72 -6.13 0.76
C ARG A 119 22.17 -5.65 0.84
N MET A 120 22.50 -4.58 0.14
CA MET A 120 23.81 -3.95 0.13
C MET A 120 23.77 -2.53 0.67
N ASP A 121 24.83 -2.13 1.40
CA ASP A 121 25.06 -0.73 1.83
C ASP A 121 25.53 0.13 0.63
N VAL A 122 24.73 0.21 -0.42
CA VAL A 122 24.99 0.96 -1.65
C VAL A 122 23.70 1.64 -2.10
N GLY A 123 23.73 2.95 -2.23
CA GLY A 123 22.59 3.76 -2.69
C GLY A 123 23.07 5.10 -3.24
N SER A 124 22.16 6.02 -3.51
CA SER A 124 22.49 7.27 -4.18
C SER A 124 23.46 8.18 -3.38
N LEU A 125 23.56 8.03 -2.06
CA LEU A 125 24.55 8.76 -1.26
C LEU A 125 26.00 8.26 -1.41
N MET A 126 26.23 7.12 -2.09
CA MET A 126 27.54 6.61 -2.45
C MET A 126 28.04 7.16 -3.79
N GLU A 127 27.16 7.85 -4.51
CA GLU A 127 27.44 8.41 -5.84
C GLU A 127 28.16 9.75 -5.73
N LYS A 128 29.07 10.02 -6.65
CA LYS A 128 29.55 11.35 -6.92
C LYS A 128 28.52 12.11 -7.78
N PRO A 129 28.60 13.44 -7.87
CA PRO A 129 27.66 14.21 -8.69
C PRO A 129 27.52 13.70 -10.15
N GLU A 130 28.66 13.27 -10.76
CA GLU A 130 28.72 12.72 -12.11
C GLU A 130 28.21 11.28 -12.22
N GLU A 131 28.00 10.59 -11.10
CA GLU A 131 27.54 9.22 -10.97
C GLU A 131 26.05 9.14 -10.55
N ALA A 132 25.34 10.27 -10.48
CA ALA A 132 23.98 10.29 -9.97
C ALA A 132 23.05 9.35 -10.77
N GLY A 133 22.44 8.38 -10.07
CA GLY A 133 21.58 7.34 -10.65
C GLY A 133 22.31 6.02 -10.96
N PHE A 134 23.62 5.91 -10.73
CA PHE A 134 24.36 4.69 -11.06
C PHE A 134 23.98 3.48 -10.22
N ALA A 135 23.70 3.68 -8.93
CA ALA A 135 23.25 2.59 -8.06
C ALA A 135 21.95 1.96 -8.58
N HIS A 136 21.00 2.78 -8.98
CA HIS A 136 19.73 2.34 -9.55
C HIS A 136 19.91 1.75 -10.96
N PHE A 137 20.74 2.35 -11.79
CA PHE A 137 21.02 1.81 -13.11
C PHE A 137 21.63 0.41 -13.04
N ILE A 138 22.53 0.15 -12.08
CA ILE A 138 23.13 -1.18 -11.85
C ILE A 138 22.09 -2.17 -11.33
N GLU A 139 21.15 -1.71 -10.50
CA GLU A 139 20.00 -2.53 -10.09
C GLU A 139 19.26 -3.06 -11.32
N HIS A 140 18.91 -2.21 -12.28
CA HIS A 140 18.29 -2.60 -13.55
C HIS A 140 19.15 -3.55 -14.37
N LEU A 141 20.44 -3.24 -14.54
CA LEU A 141 21.38 -4.08 -15.28
C LEU A 141 21.52 -5.47 -14.69
N SER A 142 21.35 -5.62 -13.36
CA SER A 142 21.40 -6.91 -12.69
C SER A 142 20.30 -7.86 -13.14
N PHE A 143 19.15 -7.36 -13.62
CA PHE A 143 18.08 -8.19 -14.21
C PHE A 143 18.32 -8.51 -15.70
N ARG A 144 19.21 -7.79 -16.36
CA ARG A 144 19.60 -8.04 -17.77
C ARG A 144 20.48 -9.26 -17.97
N GLY A 145 20.88 -9.89 -16.90
CA GLY A 145 21.73 -11.04 -16.91
C GLY A 145 23.03 -10.82 -16.15
N SER A 146 23.76 -11.87 -16.00
CA SER A 146 24.98 -11.92 -15.21
C SER A 146 25.93 -12.97 -15.78
N ARG A 147 27.11 -13.13 -15.18
CA ARG A 147 28.07 -14.15 -15.58
C ARG A 147 27.44 -15.54 -15.74
N ASP A 148 26.53 -15.94 -14.86
CA ASP A 148 26.01 -17.30 -14.78
C ASP A 148 24.56 -17.42 -15.33
N VAL A 149 23.93 -16.31 -15.71
CA VAL A 149 22.53 -16.26 -16.15
C VAL A 149 22.38 -15.35 -17.38
N PRO A 150 21.93 -15.87 -18.53
CA PRO A 150 21.69 -15.04 -19.72
C PRO A 150 20.61 -13.97 -19.52
N ASP A 151 20.59 -12.97 -20.43
CA ASP A 151 19.60 -11.90 -20.43
C ASP A 151 18.16 -12.44 -20.45
N GLY A 152 17.32 -11.93 -19.55
CA GLY A 152 15.90 -12.29 -19.41
C GLY A 152 15.63 -13.69 -18.83
N GLU A 153 16.65 -14.54 -18.65
CA GLU A 153 16.43 -15.92 -18.18
C GLU A 153 16.13 -16.00 -16.69
N SER A 154 16.63 -15.08 -15.86
CA SER A 154 16.26 -15.01 -14.42
C SER A 154 14.75 -14.91 -14.22
N LYS A 155 14.08 -14.00 -14.94
CA LYS A 155 12.62 -13.85 -14.92
C LYS A 155 11.92 -15.16 -15.30
N ARG A 156 12.33 -15.78 -16.40
CA ARG A 156 11.72 -17.04 -16.90
C ARG A 156 11.90 -18.20 -15.93
N ILE A 157 13.08 -18.31 -15.28
CA ILE A 157 13.35 -19.33 -14.28
C ILE A 157 12.40 -19.14 -13.10
N TRP A 158 12.28 -17.92 -12.55
CA TRP A 158 11.41 -17.67 -11.41
C TRP A 158 9.92 -17.84 -11.76
N GLN A 159 9.47 -17.48 -12.96
CA GLN A 159 8.12 -17.78 -13.43
C GLN A 159 7.84 -19.29 -13.46
N ARG A 160 8.78 -20.12 -13.98
CA ARG A 160 8.67 -21.59 -13.95
C ARG A 160 8.68 -22.16 -12.51
N LEU A 161 9.30 -21.47 -11.56
CA LEU A 161 9.22 -21.79 -10.13
C LEU A 161 7.95 -21.25 -9.45
N GLY A 162 7.06 -20.60 -10.21
CA GLY A 162 5.78 -20.09 -9.74
C GLY A 162 5.83 -18.69 -9.14
N ALA A 163 6.95 -17.97 -9.24
CA ALA A 163 7.07 -16.59 -8.79
C ALA A 163 6.65 -15.62 -9.88
N GLU A 164 5.86 -14.61 -9.54
CA GLU A 164 5.41 -13.56 -10.43
C GLU A 164 6.40 -12.39 -10.42
N PHE A 165 6.87 -11.97 -11.62
CA PHE A 165 7.79 -10.83 -11.74
C PHE A 165 7.10 -9.52 -11.32
N GLY A 166 7.80 -8.71 -10.52
CA GLY A 166 7.28 -7.46 -9.97
C GLY A 166 6.45 -7.63 -8.68
N VAL A 167 6.00 -8.86 -8.38
CA VAL A 167 5.26 -9.21 -7.15
C VAL A 167 6.12 -10.06 -6.23
N ASP A 168 6.54 -11.25 -6.69
CA ASP A 168 7.35 -12.19 -5.92
C ASP A 168 8.85 -12.00 -6.17
N SER A 169 9.27 -11.26 -7.21
CA SER A 169 10.67 -10.88 -7.46
C SER A 169 10.76 -9.40 -7.83
N ASN A 170 11.62 -8.66 -7.12
CA ASN A 170 11.78 -7.22 -7.31
C ASN A 170 13.14 -6.75 -6.78
N ALA A 171 13.47 -5.47 -7.00
CA ALA A 171 14.57 -4.81 -6.32
C ALA A 171 14.20 -3.35 -6.01
N GLN A 172 14.96 -2.72 -5.15
CA GLN A 172 14.77 -1.32 -4.79
C GLN A 172 16.10 -0.66 -4.43
N THR A 173 16.32 0.52 -4.98
CA THR A 173 17.45 1.39 -4.60
C THR A 173 16.95 2.59 -3.78
N SER A 174 17.56 2.81 -2.61
CA SER A 174 17.33 3.95 -1.74
C SER A 174 18.53 4.89 -1.72
N ALA A 175 18.50 5.89 -0.85
CA ALA A 175 19.67 6.75 -0.63
C ALA A 175 20.88 5.99 -0.05
N ILE A 176 20.67 4.90 0.69
CA ILE A 176 21.73 4.20 1.46
C ILE A 176 21.83 2.70 1.18
N SER A 177 20.89 2.12 0.48
CA SER A 177 20.86 0.67 0.22
C SER A 177 20.24 0.32 -1.13
N THR A 178 20.71 -0.80 -1.69
CA THR A 178 20.04 -1.52 -2.79
C THR A 178 19.70 -2.92 -2.28
N THR A 179 18.45 -3.35 -2.46
CA THR A 179 17.96 -4.63 -1.98
C THR A 179 17.28 -5.40 -3.10
N PHE A 180 17.74 -6.63 -3.36
CA PHE A 180 17.09 -7.59 -4.25
C PHE A 180 16.23 -8.53 -3.43
N ALA A 181 15.00 -8.76 -3.87
CA ALA A 181 13.99 -9.54 -3.19
C ALA A 181 13.47 -10.67 -4.07
N VAL A 182 13.38 -11.87 -3.52
CA VAL A 182 12.70 -13.01 -4.14
C VAL A 182 11.91 -13.77 -3.08
N ASP A 183 10.63 -13.95 -3.35
CA ASP A 183 9.69 -14.73 -2.55
C ASP A 183 9.30 -15.98 -3.35
N LEU A 184 9.98 -17.12 -3.09
CA LEU A 184 9.74 -18.37 -3.80
C LEU A 184 8.48 -19.04 -3.26
N PRO A 185 7.45 -19.25 -4.09
CA PRO A 185 6.19 -19.86 -3.65
C PRO A 185 6.31 -21.34 -3.30
N GLU A 186 7.35 -22.01 -3.79
CA GLU A 186 7.68 -23.39 -3.46
C GLU A 186 9.19 -23.57 -3.36
N ALA A 187 9.65 -23.85 -2.14
CA ALA A 187 11.06 -23.97 -1.80
C ALA A 187 11.57 -25.40 -2.09
N SER A 188 11.60 -25.82 -3.34
CA SER A 188 12.29 -27.05 -3.70
C SER A 188 13.82 -26.87 -3.56
N PRO A 189 14.58 -27.93 -3.19
CA PRO A 189 16.04 -27.83 -3.07
C PRO A 189 16.71 -27.30 -4.35
N ALA A 190 16.23 -27.70 -5.53
CA ALA A 190 16.74 -27.25 -6.81
C ALA A 190 16.38 -25.77 -7.09
N GLY A 191 15.14 -25.36 -6.77
CA GLY A 191 14.69 -23.99 -6.94
C GLY A 191 15.42 -23.01 -6.00
N LEU A 192 15.71 -23.42 -4.76
CA LEU A 192 16.52 -22.65 -3.82
C LEU A 192 17.97 -22.50 -4.27
N ASP A 193 18.58 -23.60 -4.73
CA ASP A 193 19.95 -23.61 -5.24
C ASP A 193 20.08 -22.66 -6.47
N GLU A 194 19.17 -22.78 -7.42
CA GLU A 194 19.15 -21.93 -8.62
C GLU A 194 18.87 -20.46 -8.29
N SER A 195 17.93 -20.19 -7.40
CA SER A 195 17.60 -18.80 -7.03
C SER A 195 18.74 -18.10 -6.29
N LEU A 196 19.43 -18.79 -5.37
CA LEU A 196 20.60 -18.23 -4.69
C LEU A 196 21.79 -18.05 -5.62
N LYS A 197 21.97 -18.95 -6.59
CA LYS A 197 22.95 -18.79 -7.68
C LYS A 197 22.64 -17.53 -8.52
N ILE A 198 21.39 -17.36 -8.94
CA ILE A 198 20.95 -16.19 -9.71
C ILE A 198 21.24 -14.92 -8.91
N LEU A 199 20.76 -14.81 -7.67
CA LEU A 199 20.96 -13.64 -6.82
C LEU A 199 22.44 -13.33 -6.57
N ALA A 200 23.25 -14.35 -6.27
CA ALA A 200 24.69 -14.18 -6.08
C ALA A 200 25.37 -13.65 -7.33
N SER A 201 25.04 -14.19 -8.51
CA SER A 201 25.60 -13.75 -9.79
C SER A 201 25.14 -12.35 -10.18
N MET A 202 23.87 -12.00 -9.95
CA MET A 202 23.29 -10.66 -10.18
C MET A 202 24.04 -9.57 -9.43
N VAL A 203 24.37 -9.80 -8.16
CA VAL A 203 25.02 -8.77 -7.32
C VAL A 203 26.55 -8.77 -7.45
N SER A 204 27.17 -9.90 -7.77
CA SER A 204 28.64 -10.02 -7.82
C SER A 204 29.24 -9.83 -9.22
N ALA A 205 28.47 -10.09 -10.26
CA ALA A 205 28.96 -10.07 -11.64
C ALA A 205 27.80 -9.82 -12.65
N PRO A 206 27.07 -8.69 -12.51
CA PRO A 206 26.05 -8.32 -13.49
C PRO A 206 26.67 -8.06 -14.85
N ASN A 207 25.86 -8.21 -15.90
CA ASN A 207 26.32 -8.05 -17.29
C ASN A 207 26.38 -6.56 -17.68
N ILE A 208 27.40 -5.84 -17.19
CA ILE A 208 27.62 -4.41 -17.48
C ILE A 208 28.46 -4.27 -18.77
N VAL A 209 27.84 -4.56 -19.92
CA VAL A 209 28.49 -4.38 -21.25
C VAL A 209 27.82 -3.24 -22.00
N PRO A 210 28.52 -2.58 -22.97
CA PRO A 210 27.97 -1.41 -23.67
C PRO A 210 26.57 -1.64 -24.26
N GLN A 211 26.32 -2.81 -24.81
CA GLN A 211 25.05 -3.16 -25.42
C GLN A 211 23.92 -3.26 -24.38
N ALA A 212 24.18 -3.87 -23.22
CA ALA A 212 23.21 -3.97 -22.14
C ALA A 212 22.91 -2.60 -21.52
N VAL A 213 23.96 -1.77 -21.33
CA VAL A 213 23.83 -0.40 -20.83
C VAL A 213 22.95 0.45 -21.76
N GLU A 214 23.15 0.34 -23.07
CA GLU A 214 22.38 1.13 -24.04
C GLU A 214 20.91 0.69 -24.09
N ALA A 215 20.66 -0.61 -24.04
CA ALA A 215 19.30 -1.13 -23.97
C ALA A 215 18.59 -0.70 -22.69
N GLU A 216 19.24 -0.83 -21.52
CA GLU A 216 18.64 -0.51 -20.24
C GLU A 216 18.52 1.00 -19.98
N ARG A 217 19.42 1.82 -20.57
CA ARG A 217 19.31 3.29 -20.54
C ARG A 217 17.92 3.76 -20.97
N SER A 218 17.39 3.17 -22.04
CA SER A 218 16.07 3.52 -22.57
C SER A 218 14.96 3.23 -21.55
N VAL A 219 15.08 2.12 -20.81
CA VAL A 219 14.13 1.70 -19.77
C VAL A 219 14.18 2.64 -18.57
N VAL A 220 15.38 2.92 -18.03
CA VAL A 220 15.56 3.84 -16.90
C VAL A 220 15.09 5.27 -17.26
N MET A 221 15.34 5.71 -18.51
CA MET A 221 14.84 7.00 -18.99
C MET A 221 13.31 7.01 -19.15
N ALA A 222 12.69 5.89 -19.51
CA ALA A 222 11.24 5.77 -19.56
C ALA A 222 10.64 5.85 -18.15
N GLU A 223 11.20 5.12 -17.19
CA GLU A 223 10.80 5.17 -15.78
C GLU A 223 10.89 6.59 -15.21
N ARG A 224 12.05 7.25 -15.43
CA ARG A 224 12.24 8.63 -15.00
C ARG A 224 11.16 9.55 -15.58
N ARG A 225 10.83 9.39 -16.85
CA ARG A 225 9.80 10.18 -17.52
C ARG A 225 8.41 9.91 -16.97
N GLU A 226 8.05 8.65 -16.77
CA GLU A 226 6.76 8.27 -16.18
C GLU A 226 6.63 8.75 -14.73
N GLY A 227 7.72 8.76 -13.96
CA GLY A 227 7.78 9.29 -12.60
C GLY A 227 7.74 10.81 -12.49
N LEU A 228 7.86 11.56 -13.61
CA LEU A 228 7.75 13.02 -13.61
C LEU A 228 6.30 13.45 -13.37
N SER A 229 6.04 13.96 -12.18
CA SER A 229 4.75 14.55 -11.81
C SER A 229 5.00 15.87 -11.08
N PRO A 230 4.00 16.77 -10.98
CA PRO A 230 4.12 17.95 -10.15
C PRO A 230 4.52 17.65 -8.71
N GLY A 231 4.02 16.52 -8.16
CA GLY A 231 4.39 16.05 -6.83
C GLY A 231 5.86 15.65 -6.72
N SER A 232 6.40 14.92 -7.69
CA SER A 232 7.82 14.54 -7.69
C SER A 232 8.75 15.75 -7.87
N LEU A 233 8.40 16.69 -8.74
CA LEU A 233 9.14 17.94 -8.92
C LEU A 233 9.11 18.82 -7.66
N LEU A 234 7.96 18.89 -6.98
CA LEU A 234 7.86 19.57 -5.67
C LEU A 234 8.69 18.83 -4.62
N GLY A 235 8.69 17.50 -4.61
CA GLY A 235 9.51 16.68 -3.74
C GLY A 235 11.00 16.95 -3.89
N ASP A 236 11.49 17.04 -5.12
CA ASP A 236 12.88 17.37 -5.43
C ASP A 236 13.26 18.79 -4.95
N GLN A 237 12.40 19.78 -5.21
CA GLN A 237 12.63 21.14 -4.73
C GLN A 237 12.58 21.24 -3.20
N THR A 238 11.72 20.46 -2.55
CA THR A 238 11.61 20.38 -1.09
C THR A 238 12.85 19.74 -0.50
N ARG A 239 13.30 18.61 -1.05
CA ARG A 239 14.51 17.90 -0.63
C ARG A 239 15.74 18.79 -0.76
N ALA A 240 15.93 19.44 -1.92
CA ALA A 240 17.03 20.36 -2.14
C ALA A 240 17.02 21.56 -1.17
N PHE A 241 15.85 22.04 -0.79
CA PHE A 241 15.71 23.12 0.18
C PHE A 241 15.94 22.65 1.62
N TYR A 242 15.33 21.53 2.03
CA TYR A 242 15.45 21.02 3.38
C TYR A 242 16.88 20.60 3.70
N PHE A 243 17.52 19.90 2.80
CA PHE A 243 18.86 19.36 2.99
C PHE A 243 19.95 20.17 2.28
N ALA A 244 19.74 21.50 2.15
CA ALA A 244 20.75 22.38 1.59
C ALA A 244 22.08 22.25 2.32
N GLY A 245 23.17 22.07 1.58
CA GLY A 245 24.51 21.80 2.11
C GLY A 245 24.80 20.32 2.39
N GLN A 246 23.83 19.41 2.16
CA GLN A 246 24.03 17.97 2.33
C GLN A 246 23.83 17.22 0.99
N PRO A 247 24.58 16.13 0.74
CA PRO A 247 24.39 15.29 -0.46
C PRO A 247 22.94 14.85 -0.64
N LEU A 248 22.23 14.50 0.44
CA LEU A 248 20.83 14.08 0.44
C LEU A 248 19.89 15.08 -0.30
N GLY A 249 20.25 16.37 -0.33
CA GLY A 249 19.49 17.40 -1.05
C GLY A 249 19.49 17.21 -2.56
N HIS A 250 20.47 16.55 -3.15
CA HIS A 250 20.71 16.49 -4.58
C HIS A 250 20.84 15.07 -5.13
N HIS A 251 21.00 14.05 -4.29
CA HIS A 251 21.16 12.66 -4.71
C HIS A 251 19.81 11.93 -4.69
N SER A 252 19.10 11.96 -5.84
CA SER A 252 17.91 11.13 -6.08
C SER A 252 18.34 9.78 -6.67
N PRO A 253 17.79 8.66 -6.21
CA PRO A 253 18.13 7.34 -6.78
C PRO A 253 17.95 7.24 -8.29
N ILE A 254 16.91 7.86 -8.85
CA ILE A 254 16.65 7.85 -10.30
C ILE A 254 17.70 8.62 -11.11
N GLY A 255 18.56 9.42 -10.48
CA GLY A 255 19.56 10.21 -11.15
C GLY A 255 19.03 11.39 -11.97
N THR A 256 19.89 11.94 -12.83
CA THR A 256 19.55 13.02 -13.73
C THR A 256 19.62 12.59 -15.19
N GLU A 257 18.92 13.29 -16.07
CA GLU A 257 18.98 13.00 -17.50
C GLU A 257 20.42 13.04 -18.04
N ALA A 258 21.20 14.04 -17.61
CA ALA A 258 22.59 14.24 -18.04
C ALA A 258 23.49 13.06 -17.59
N THR A 259 23.36 12.61 -16.33
CA THR A 259 24.19 11.51 -15.80
C THR A 259 23.79 10.16 -16.42
N LEU A 260 22.50 9.92 -16.60
CA LEU A 260 22.00 8.70 -17.24
C LEU A 260 22.38 8.61 -18.71
N THR A 261 22.28 9.73 -19.47
CA THR A 261 22.69 9.79 -20.87
C THR A 261 24.21 9.63 -21.02
N GLY A 262 24.99 10.19 -20.11
CA GLY A 262 26.45 10.11 -20.10
C GLY A 262 27.03 8.82 -19.49
N ALA A 263 26.21 7.95 -18.86
CA ALA A 263 26.67 6.74 -18.24
C ALA A 263 27.30 5.77 -19.26
N THR A 264 28.52 5.32 -19.00
CA THR A 264 29.22 4.32 -19.84
C THR A 264 29.36 3.00 -19.09
N ALA A 265 29.51 1.90 -19.82
CA ALA A 265 29.77 0.59 -19.21
C ALA A 265 30.98 0.61 -18.27
N ASP A 266 32.07 1.27 -18.66
CA ASP A 266 33.28 1.37 -17.82
C ASP A 266 33.04 2.15 -16.53
N ALA A 267 32.26 3.24 -16.58
CA ALA A 267 31.96 4.05 -15.42
C ALA A 267 31.03 3.29 -14.44
N LEU A 268 30.01 2.62 -14.96
CA LEU A 268 29.10 1.77 -14.18
C LEU A 268 29.84 0.57 -13.58
N HIS A 269 30.74 -0.06 -14.33
CA HIS A 269 31.57 -1.15 -13.83
C HIS A 269 32.50 -0.68 -12.71
N ALA A 270 33.14 0.48 -12.87
CA ALA A 270 34.00 1.06 -11.83
C ALA A 270 33.22 1.43 -10.56
N PHE A 271 31.96 1.87 -10.68
CA PHE A 271 31.08 2.10 -9.53
C PHE A 271 30.70 0.78 -8.85
N HIS A 272 30.30 -0.22 -9.62
CA HIS A 272 30.00 -1.58 -9.14
C HIS A 272 31.19 -2.15 -8.36
N ASP A 273 32.38 -2.21 -8.94
CA ASP A 273 33.59 -2.75 -8.31
C ASP A 273 33.93 -2.05 -7.00
N ARG A 274 33.69 -0.76 -6.93
CA ARG A 274 33.94 0.05 -5.74
C ARG A 274 32.97 -0.24 -4.61
N TRP A 275 31.66 -0.40 -4.90
CA TRP A 275 30.63 -0.39 -3.88
C TRP A 275 29.92 -1.72 -3.65
N TYR A 276 29.75 -2.55 -4.69
CA TYR A 276 29.09 -3.87 -4.60
C TYR A 276 30.09 -4.89 -4.05
N ARG A 277 30.08 -5.06 -2.75
CA ARG A 277 31.10 -5.81 -2.02
C ARG A 277 30.48 -6.76 -0.99
N PRO A 278 31.08 -7.95 -0.76
CA PRO A 278 30.55 -8.90 0.23
C PRO A 278 30.52 -8.32 1.64
N ASP A 279 31.54 -7.56 2.06
CA ASP A 279 31.63 -6.94 3.38
C ASP A 279 30.60 -5.83 3.63
N ARG A 280 29.88 -5.40 2.58
CA ARG A 280 28.75 -4.45 2.62
C ARG A 280 27.38 -5.12 2.41
N THR A 281 27.36 -6.44 2.30
CA THR A 281 26.16 -7.20 1.93
C THR A 281 25.63 -8.00 3.12
N VAL A 282 24.31 -8.07 3.21
CA VAL A 282 23.56 -8.94 4.10
C VAL A 282 22.61 -9.79 3.28
N VAL A 283 22.67 -11.12 3.46
CA VAL A 283 21.69 -12.07 2.91
C VAL A 283 20.76 -12.51 4.03
N ALA A 284 19.49 -12.13 3.93
CA ALA A 284 18.44 -12.51 4.87
C ALA A 284 17.52 -13.55 4.23
N ILE A 285 17.28 -14.66 4.90
CA ILE A 285 16.42 -15.75 4.41
C ILE A 285 15.49 -16.21 5.52
N SER A 286 14.20 -16.22 5.24
CA SER A 286 13.20 -16.85 6.10
C SER A 286 12.29 -17.74 5.27
N GLY A 287 11.96 -18.94 5.77
CA GLY A 287 11.05 -19.80 5.03
C GLY A 287 10.95 -21.24 5.52
N ASP A 288 10.12 -22.02 4.82
CA ASP A 288 9.88 -23.43 5.14
C ASP A 288 10.97 -24.32 4.53
N ALA A 289 12.18 -24.11 4.99
CA ALA A 289 13.35 -24.92 4.66
C ALA A 289 14.26 -25.09 5.89
N ASP A 290 15.11 -26.12 5.87
CA ASP A 290 16.09 -26.32 6.94
C ASP A 290 17.13 -25.20 6.93
N PRO A 291 17.31 -24.43 8.00
CA PRO A 291 18.33 -23.38 8.09
C PRO A 291 19.74 -23.87 7.76
N ALA A 292 20.10 -25.09 8.11
CA ALA A 292 21.42 -25.63 7.79
C ALA A 292 21.64 -25.77 6.26
N VAL A 293 20.60 -26.19 5.54
CA VAL A 293 20.64 -26.27 4.06
C VAL A 293 20.77 -24.88 3.47
N LEU A 294 19.99 -23.90 3.95
CA LEU A 294 20.05 -22.52 3.47
C LEU A 294 21.42 -21.88 3.71
N ILE A 295 22.03 -22.13 4.89
CA ILE A 295 23.38 -21.64 5.21
C ILE A 295 24.42 -22.22 4.27
N GLU A 296 24.34 -23.54 3.97
CA GLU A 296 25.27 -24.17 3.02
C GLU A 296 25.10 -23.64 1.58
N LEU A 297 23.87 -23.33 1.18
CA LEU A 297 23.63 -22.69 -0.11
C LEU A 297 24.18 -21.24 -0.18
N VAL A 298 24.03 -20.47 0.90
CA VAL A 298 24.67 -19.14 1.02
C VAL A 298 26.18 -19.27 0.92
N LYS A 299 26.80 -20.22 1.65
CA LYS A 299 28.24 -20.50 1.55
C LYS A 299 28.64 -20.90 0.13
N LYS A 300 27.90 -21.80 -0.50
CA LYS A 300 28.15 -22.30 -1.87
C LYS A 300 28.22 -21.17 -2.89
N HIS A 301 27.26 -20.26 -2.88
CA HIS A 301 27.10 -19.28 -3.95
C HIS A 301 27.78 -17.93 -3.66
N PHE A 302 27.96 -17.55 -2.39
CA PHE A 302 28.50 -16.24 -2.04
C PHE A 302 29.95 -16.24 -1.54
N SER A 303 30.53 -17.39 -1.13
CA SER A 303 31.90 -17.40 -0.55
C SER A 303 33.00 -17.05 -1.54
N SER A 304 32.81 -17.32 -2.82
CA SER A 304 33.80 -17.01 -3.87
C SER A 304 33.80 -15.53 -4.27
N TRP A 305 32.77 -14.79 -3.89
CA TRP A 305 32.71 -13.36 -4.19
C TRP A 305 33.74 -12.58 -3.40
N GLN A 306 34.57 -11.80 -4.11
CA GLN A 306 35.63 -10.97 -3.53
C GLN A 306 35.36 -9.51 -3.91
N GLY A 307 35.59 -8.60 -2.98
CA GLY A 307 35.60 -7.17 -3.30
C GLY A 307 36.83 -6.78 -4.11
N VAL A 308 36.67 -5.88 -5.06
CA VAL A 308 37.76 -5.39 -5.91
C VAL A 308 38.53 -4.28 -5.18
N GLY A 309 39.83 -4.46 -4.93
CA GLY A 309 40.68 -3.49 -4.22
C GLY A 309 40.29 -3.27 -2.74
N PRO A 310 40.84 -2.24 -2.10
CA PRO A 310 40.54 -1.94 -0.70
C PRO A 310 39.11 -1.41 -0.54
N THR A 311 38.45 -1.74 0.59
CA THR A 311 37.10 -1.23 0.90
C THR A 311 37.15 0.29 1.06
N PRO A 312 36.42 1.06 0.25
CA PRO A 312 36.40 2.51 0.38
C PRO A 312 35.70 2.95 1.69
N PRO A 313 36.10 4.09 2.27
CA PRO A 313 35.34 4.67 3.37
C PRO A 313 33.96 5.10 2.91
N LEU A 314 32.99 5.14 3.84
CA LEU A 314 31.69 5.74 3.53
C LEU A 314 31.88 7.24 3.25
N PRO A 315 31.14 7.82 2.31
CA PRO A 315 31.12 9.25 2.07
C PRO A 315 30.65 10.03 3.31
N ASP A 316 31.08 11.28 3.42
CA ASP A 316 30.49 12.21 4.40
C ASP A 316 29.09 12.62 3.91
N PHE A 317 28.06 12.22 4.65
CA PHE A 317 26.67 12.56 4.34
C PHE A 317 26.29 13.99 4.74
N GLY A 318 27.26 14.78 5.22
CA GLY A 318 27.08 16.19 5.54
C GLY A 318 26.30 16.44 6.83
N ARG A 319 26.09 17.71 7.12
CA ARG A 319 25.31 18.19 8.28
C ARG A 319 24.36 19.29 7.85
N PRO A 320 23.21 19.48 8.56
CA PRO A 320 22.32 20.61 8.29
C PRO A 320 23.06 21.95 8.38
N ASP A 321 23.00 22.75 7.34
CA ASP A 321 23.62 24.08 7.31
C ASP A 321 22.68 25.13 7.95
N PRO A 322 23.03 25.71 9.12
CA PRO A 322 22.20 26.73 9.74
C PRO A 322 22.23 28.07 9.00
N ALA A 323 23.24 28.33 8.14
CA ALA A 323 23.36 29.55 7.36
C ALA A 323 22.51 29.52 6.05
N ALA A 324 22.07 28.35 5.63
CA ALA A 324 21.23 28.24 4.43
C ALA A 324 19.87 28.91 4.64
N GLN A 325 19.22 29.26 3.53
CA GLN A 325 17.93 29.95 3.50
C GLN A 325 16.89 29.26 4.39
N ALA A 326 16.27 30.01 5.32
CA ALA A 326 15.31 29.48 6.27
C ALA A 326 13.86 29.40 5.72
N THR A 327 13.53 30.14 4.67
CA THR A 327 12.17 30.18 4.08
C THR A 327 12.23 30.09 2.56
N LYS A 328 11.32 29.31 1.96
CA LYS A 328 11.18 29.17 0.50
C LYS A 328 9.71 29.13 0.12
N VAL A 329 9.38 29.70 -1.04
CA VAL A 329 8.07 29.55 -1.70
C VAL A 329 8.28 28.75 -2.97
N VAL A 330 7.48 27.73 -3.17
CA VAL A 330 7.44 26.94 -4.41
C VAL A 330 6.10 27.18 -5.08
N ILE A 331 6.11 27.47 -6.37
CA ILE A 331 4.90 27.58 -7.19
C ILE A 331 4.68 26.20 -7.81
N SER A 332 3.56 25.59 -7.46
CA SER A 332 3.12 24.31 -8.01
C SER A 332 1.61 24.36 -8.24
N PRO A 333 1.18 24.71 -9.46
CA PRO A 333 -0.25 24.86 -9.78
C PRO A 333 -1.07 23.62 -9.51
N ALA A 334 -0.46 22.46 -9.66
CA ALA A 334 -1.06 21.14 -9.60
C ALA A 334 -1.00 20.49 -8.22
N THR A 335 -0.50 21.18 -7.20
CA THR A 335 -0.46 20.65 -5.85
C THR A 335 -1.25 21.56 -4.89
N PRO A 336 -1.86 21.00 -3.84
CA PRO A 336 -2.54 21.80 -2.83
C PRO A 336 -1.63 22.86 -2.22
N VAL A 337 -2.22 24.00 -1.86
CA VAL A 337 -1.53 24.97 -0.99
C VAL A 337 -1.15 24.27 0.29
N SER A 338 0.10 24.36 0.68
CA SER A 338 0.59 23.73 1.92
C SER A 338 1.71 24.53 2.56
N VAL A 339 1.80 24.45 3.88
CA VAL A 339 2.93 24.98 4.66
C VAL A 339 3.60 23.83 5.39
N SER A 340 4.91 23.75 5.28
CA SER A 340 5.66 22.75 6.03
C SER A 340 6.83 23.39 6.79
N LEU A 341 7.08 22.89 7.99
CA LEU A 341 8.23 23.26 8.81
C LEU A 341 9.09 22.03 9.02
N VAL A 342 10.40 22.20 9.00
CA VAL A 342 11.32 21.12 9.34
C VAL A 342 12.36 21.60 10.36
N TYR A 343 12.58 20.80 11.40
CA TYR A 343 13.57 21.00 12.43
C TYR A 343 14.66 19.95 12.24
N LEU A 344 15.83 20.37 11.76
CA LEU A 344 16.94 19.52 11.37
C LEU A 344 18.02 19.47 12.43
N ARG A 345 18.50 18.29 12.74
CA ARG A 345 19.62 17.99 13.64
C ARG A 345 20.60 17.09 12.91
N PRO A 346 21.92 17.17 13.21
CA PRO A 346 22.85 16.16 12.73
C PRO A 346 22.41 14.76 13.15
N TRP A 347 22.48 13.80 12.22
CA TRP A 347 22.33 12.41 12.60
C TRP A 347 23.54 11.97 13.44
N ILE A 348 23.29 11.26 14.52
CA ILE A 348 24.32 10.72 15.39
C ILE A 348 24.02 9.24 15.57
N PHE A 349 25.03 8.41 15.30
CA PHE A 349 24.96 7.01 15.66
C PHE A 349 24.83 6.85 17.17
N ASN A 350 23.86 6.08 17.61
CA ASN A 350 23.70 5.70 19.01
C ASN A 350 23.75 4.17 19.10
N ASP A 351 24.43 3.67 20.12
CA ASP A 351 24.37 2.25 20.43
C ASP A 351 22.92 1.86 20.73
N ASP A 352 22.48 0.74 20.16
CA ASP A 352 21.14 0.20 20.36
C ASP A 352 21.08 -0.45 21.74
N THR A 353 20.67 0.33 22.74
CA THR A 353 20.52 -0.13 24.12
C THR A 353 19.08 -0.07 24.59
N ILE A 354 18.73 -0.88 25.60
CA ILE A 354 17.40 -0.86 26.24
C ILE A 354 17.08 0.56 26.72
N ALA A 355 18.06 1.24 27.35
CA ALA A 355 17.90 2.60 27.85
C ALA A 355 17.62 3.61 26.72
N PHE A 356 18.31 3.48 25.59
CA PHE A 356 18.08 4.30 24.41
C PHE A 356 16.69 4.07 23.83
N ASN A 357 16.28 2.81 23.66
CA ASN A 357 14.95 2.46 23.16
C ASN A 357 13.83 2.96 24.07
N GLN A 358 13.96 2.80 25.40
CA GLN A 358 12.98 3.33 26.35
C GLN A 358 12.85 4.86 26.29
N LYS A 359 13.94 5.59 26.04
CA LYS A 359 13.89 7.04 25.85
C LYS A 359 13.18 7.42 24.53
N ARG A 360 13.43 6.67 23.44
CA ARG A 360 12.71 6.87 22.17
C ARG A 360 11.19 6.68 22.33
N MET A 361 10.78 5.69 23.13
CA MET A 361 9.36 5.44 23.40
C MET A 361 8.67 6.62 24.12
N VAL A 362 9.40 7.42 24.93
CA VAL A 362 8.87 8.68 25.46
C VAL A 362 8.66 9.71 24.36
N ASP A 363 9.57 9.75 23.37
CA ASP A 363 9.43 10.62 22.20
C ASP A 363 8.21 10.23 21.36
N ASP A 364 7.88 8.91 21.25
CA ASP A 364 6.71 8.44 20.53
C ASP A 364 5.39 8.83 21.22
N ILE A 365 5.31 8.73 22.56
CA ILE A 365 4.18 9.26 23.33
C ILE A 365 3.99 10.77 23.10
N ALA A 366 5.08 11.54 23.12
CA ALA A 366 5.01 12.97 22.85
C ALA A 366 4.51 13.29 21.44
N LEU A 367 4.94 12.52 20.43
CA LEU A 367 4.52 12.65 19.06
C LEU A 367 3.01 12.33 18.89
N GLN A 368 2.55 11.23 19.48
CA GLN A 368 1.14 10.82 19.42
C GLN A 368 0.22 11.88 20.03
N LEU A 369 0.58 12.40 21.19
CA LEU A 369 -0.18 13.46 21.87
C LEU A 369 -0.33 14.73 21.03
N ILE A 370 0.73 15.15 20.34
CA ILE A 370 0.67 16.31 19.44
C ILE A 370 -0.25 16.03 18.26
N ASN A 371 -0.09 14.89 17.61
CA ASN A 371 -0.90 14.52 16.43
C ASN A 371 -2.38 14.39 16.79
N ARG A 372 -2.71 13.81 17.96
CA ARG A 372 -4.09 13.77 18.46
C ARG A 372 -4.67 15.16 18.67
N ARG A 373 -3.90 16.09 19.27
CA ARG A 373 -4.35 17.47 19.45
C ARG A 373 -4.60 18.19 18.13
N LEU A 374 -3.75 17.98 17.12
CA LEU A 374 -3.91 18.52 15.77
C LEU A 374 -5.16 17.94 15.09
N ALA A 375 -5.39 16.63 15.22
CA ALA A 375 -6.59 15.98 14.67
C ALA A 375 -7.89 16.49 15.32
N VAL A 376 -7.91 16.62 16.65
CA VAL A 376 -9.06 17.19 17.40
C VAL A 376 -9.31 18.64 16.98
N ALA A 377 -8.27 19.46 16.83
CA ALA A 377 -8.38 20.82 16.36
C ALA A 377 -8.96 20.89 14.95
N ALA A 378 -8.44 20.07 14.03
CA ALA A 378 -8.92 19.97 12.65
C ALA A 378 -10.41 19.61 12.61
N ALA A 379 -10.86 18.62 13.40
CA ALA A 379 -12.27 18.24 13.49
C ALA A 379 -13.15 19.34 14.10
N GLY A 380 -12.58 20.19 14.97
CA GLY A 380 -13.25 21.31 15.64
C GLY A 380 -13.45 22.57 14.79
N GLY A 381 -13.09 22.57 13.51
CA GLY A 381 -13.37 23.69 12.59
C GLY A 381 -12.30 24.79 12.61
N THR A 382 -11.03 24.42 12.73
CA THR A 382 -9.87 25.32 12.54
C THR A 382 -9.68 25.69 11.07
N SER A 383 -8.69 26.54 10.78
CA SER A 383 -8.37 27.00 9.43
C SER A 383 -7.53 26.02 8.61
N PHE A 384 -7.23 24.83 9.12
CA PHE A 384 -6.53 23.78 8.40
C PHE A 384 -7.40 22.53 8.24
N LEU A 385 -7.30 21.92 7.06
CA LEU A 385 -7.94 20.67 6.74
C LEU A 385 -7.22 19.51 7.46
N GLU A 386 -5.89 19.57 7.45
CA GLU A 386 -5.02 18.59 8.08
C GLU A 386 -3.74 19.25 8.60
N ALA A 387 -3.25 18.77 9.72
CA ALA A 387 -1.89 19.05 10.18
C ALA A 387 -1.32 17.83 10.89
N SER A 388 -0.04 17.57 10.66
CA SER A 388 0.65 16.43 11.25
C SER A 388 2.11 16.75 11.60
N VAL A 389 2.64 15.99 12.55
CA VAL A 389 4.05 16.00 12.94
C VAL A 389 4.61 14.60 12.72
N ALA A 390 5.76 14.52 12.06
CA ALA A 390 6.51 13.28 11.86
C ALA A 390 7.96 13.44 12.28
N ARG A 391 8.60 12.32 12.65
CA ARG A 391 10.05 12.26 12.92
C ARG A 391 10.66 11.25 11.98
N ASP A 392 11.86 11.54 11.49
CA ASP A 392 12.62 10.64 10.65
C ASP A 392 14.12 10.87 10.80
N ASP A 393 14.88 9.79 10.79
CA ASP A 393 16.34 9.79 10.72
C ASP A 393 16.77 9.49 9.27
N SER A 394 16.55 10.49 8.40
CA SER A 394 16.67 10.33 6.96
C SER A 394 18.06 9.89 6.53
N ALA A 395 18.13 8.68 5.99
CA ALA A 395 19.30 8.10 5.33
C ALA A 395 20.61 8.18 6.15
N ARG A 396 20.53 8.12 7.47
CA ARG A 396 21.71 8.29 8.35
C ARG A 396 22.47 9.60 8.12
N SER A 397 21.82 10.60 7.51
CA SER A 397 22.38 11.91 7.19
C SER A 397 21.87 13.00 8.12
N VAL A 398 20.60 12.92 8.52
CA VAL A 398 19.93 13.93 9.31
C VAL A 398 18.86 13.32 10.19
N SER A 399 18.67 13.85 11.40
CA SER A 399 17.51 13.60 12.26
C SER A 399 16.56 14.79 12.13
N ALA A 400 15.35 14.55 11.68
CA ALA A 400 14.38 15.59 11.33
C ALA A 400 13.07 15.45 12.11
N THR A 401 12.42 16.59 12.36
CA THR A 401 11.03 16.68 12.77
C THR A 401 10.31 17.53 11.72
N TYR A 402 9.33 16.94 11.06
CA TYR A 402 8.50 17.59 10.05
C TYR A 402 7.17 18.02 10.62
N VAL A 403 6.69 19.18 10.24
CA VAL A 403 5.32 19.64 10.47
C VAL A 403 4.69 19.92 9.12
N SER A 404 3.64 19.23 8.76
CA SER A 404 2.87 19.44 7.53
C SER A 404 1.53 20.07 7.84
N ILE A 405 1.10 21.03 7.05
CA ILE A 405 -0.14 21.78 7.23
C ILE A 405 -0.81 21.97 5.86
N VAL A 406 -2.05 21.51 5.72
CA VAL A 406 -2.91 21.78 4.58
C VAL A 406 -4.00 22.75 5.04
N PRO A 407 -3.97 24.02 4.61
CA PRO A 407 -4.97 25.00 4.99
C PRO A 407 -6.31 24.74 4.29
N ILE A 408 -7.40 25.26 4.85
CA ILE A 408 -8.67 25.37 4.17
C ILE A 408 -8.66 26.67 3.35
N GLY A 409 -8.69 26.56 2.02
CA GLY A 409 -8.53 27.73 1.13
C GLY A 409 -7.13 28.32 1.18
N ASP A 410 -7.04 29.65 0.99
CA ASP A 410 -5.74 30.34 0.81
C ASP A 410 -5.19 31.00 2.09
N ASP A 411 -5.88 30.87 3.24
CA ASP A 411 -5.45 31.48 4.52
C ASP A 411 -4.43 30.61 5.27
N TRP A 412 -3.32 30.33 4.60
CA TRP A 412 -2.24 29.51 5.15
C TRP A 412 -1.55 30.15 6.36
N GLU A 413 -1.56 31.49 6.50
CA GLU A 413 -0.96 32.20 7.64
C GLU A 413 -1.70 31.91 8.94
N LYS A 414 -3.04 31.92 8.87
CA LYS A 414 -3.87 31.56 10.02
C LYS A 414 -3.68 30.09 10.40
N ALA A 415 -3.65 29.18 9.41
CA ALA A 415 -3.38 27.76 9.64
C ALA A 415 -2.01 27.54 10.29
N LEU A 416 -0.95 28.16 9.77
CA LEU A 416 0.38 28.09 10.35
C LEU A 416 0.40 28.64 11.79
N LYS A 417 -0.28 29.74 12.06
CA LYS A 417 -0.36 30.35 13.41
C LYS A 417 -1.06 29.39 14.40
N GLU A 418 -2.18 28.80 13.99
CA GLU A 418 -2.96 27.87 14.83
C GLU A 418 -2.14 26.62 15.18
N VAL A 419 -1.51 25.97 14.18
CA VAL A 419 -0.69 24.79 14.40
C VAL A 419 0.53 25.11 15.29
N ARG A 420 1.22 26.22 15.04
CA ARG A 420 2.34 26.66 15.88
C ARG A 420 1.89 26.96 17.32
N ALA A 421 0.69 27.49 17.53
CA ALA A 421 0.14 27.74 18.86
C ALA A 421 -0.13 26.44 19.65
N ILE A 422 -0.60 25.39 18.96
CA ILE A 422 -0.80 24.04 19.55
C ILE A 422 0.55 23.43 19.94
N ILE A 423 1.54 23.49 19.05
CA ILE A 423 2.89 23.01 19.34
C ILE A 423 3.51 23.78 20.49
N GLU A 424 3.37 25.11 20.54
CA GLU A 424 3.92 25.94 21.60
C GLU A 424 3.29 25.65 22.97
N ASP A 425 1.98 25.36 23.04
CA ASP A 425 1.36 24.90 24.28
C ASP A 425 1.94 23.54 24.73
N ALA A 426 2.10 22.58 23.81
CA ALA A 426 2.70 21.28 24.12
C ALA A 426 4.17 21.37 24.57
N ARG A 427 4.91 22.35 24.07
CA ARG A 427 6.29 22.62 24.50
C ARG A 427 6.39 23.22 25.89
N ARG A 428 5.38 24.02 26.30
CA ARG A 428 5.37 24.72 27.59
C ARG A 428 4.70 23.95 28.71
N THR A 429 3.59 23.30 28.39
CA THR A 429 2.71 22.67 29.37
C THR A 429 2.90 21.16 29.36
N PRO A 430 3.25 20.54 30.49
CA PRO A 430 3.25 19.08 30.61
C PRO A 430 1.86 18.52 30.30
N PRO A 431 1.74 17.41 29.57
CA PRO A 431 0.46 16.73 29.37
C PRO A 431 -0.06 16.16 30.69
N SER A 432 -1.36 15.87 30.77
CA SER A 432 -1.93 15.19 31.93
C SER A 432 -1.45 13.74 31.99
N LYS A 433 -1.42 13.17 33.20
CA LYS A 433 -1.13 11.74 33.36
C LYS A 433 -2.14 10.87 32.59
N ALA A 434 -3.40 11.27 32.56
CA ALA A 434 -4.46 10.56 31.84
C ALA A 434 -4.23 10.55 30.32
N ASP A 435 -3.72 11.65 29.74
CA ASP A 435 -3.37 11.69 28.31
C ASP A 435 -2.20 10.76 28.00
N ILE A 436 -1.17 10.75 28.85
CA ILE A 436 -0.04 9.84 28.72
C ILE A 436 -0.48 8.38 28.84
N ASP A 437 -1.31 8.06 29.84
CA ASP A 437 -1.82 6.70 30.07
C ASP A 437 -2.62 6.20 28.86
N ARG A 438 -3.40 7.09 28.23
CA ARG A 438 -4.16 6.78 27.02
C ARG A 438 -3.23 6.40 25.85
N GLU A 439 -2.25 7.23 25.52
CA GLU A 439 -1.34 6.94 24.41
C GLU A 439 -0.44 5.74 24.73
N TYR A 440 -0.09 5.55 26.00
CA TYR A 440 0.64 4.36 26.46
C TYR A 440 -0.11 3.07 26.12
N VAL A 441 -1.40 3.00 26.46
CA VAL A 441 -2.24 1.82 26.19
C VAL A 441 -2.38 1.56 24.70
N VAL A 442 -2.47 2.59 23.84
CA VAL A 442 -2.54 2.43 22.40
C VAL A 442 -1.29 1.70 21.88
N ILE A 443 -0.11 2.17 22.29
CA ILE A 443 1.17 1.57 21.84
C ILE A 443 1.34 0.18 22.47
N GLU A 444 1.03 0.01 23.76
CA GLU A 444 1.13 -1.29 24.41
C GLU A 444 0.24 -2.33 23.73
N ASN A 445 -1.00 -2.00 23.39
CA ASN A 445 -1.91 -2.91 22.70
C ASN A 445 -1.41 -3.25 21.28
N ALA A 446 -0.84 -2.29 20.55
CA ALA A 446 -0.23 -2.55 19.26
C ALA A 446 0.95 -3.54 19.35
N LEU A 447 1.81 -3.38 20.37
CA LEU A 447 2.92 -4.30 20.63
C LEU A 447 2.43 -5.67 21.12
N ALA A 448 1.43 -5.71 21.98
CA ALA A 448 0.82 -6.97 22.43
C ALA A 448 0.18 -7.74 21.27
N GLN A 449 -0.46 -7.02 20.33
CA GLN A 449 -1.00 -7.62 19.11
C GLN A 449 0.12 -8.18 18.21
N ALA A 450 1.25 -7.48 18.10
CA ALA A 450 2.39 -8.00 17.37
C ALA A 450 2.91 -9.31 17.98
N VAL A 451 2.95 -9.42 19.31
CA VAL A 451 3.24 -10.67 20.00
C VAL A 451 2.22 -11.76 19.68
N ALA A 452 0.92 -11.45 19.79
CA ALA A 452 -0.16 -12.41 19.54
C ALA A 452 -0.17 -12.94 18.08
N THR A 453 0.27 -12.13 17.11
CA THR A 453 0.29 -12.48 15.69
C THR A 453 1.67 -12.87 15.16
N SER A 454 2.70 -12.92 16.00
CA SER A 454 4.07 -13.25 15.58
C SER A 454 4.20 -14.66 14.98
N SER A 455 3.39 -15.61 15.46
CA SER A 455 3.35 -16.98 14.92
C SER A 455 2.75 -17.13 13.53
N ILE A 456 2.11 -16.08 13.02
CA ILE A 456 1.52 -16.06 11.67
C ILE A 456 2.17 -15.01 10.77
N GLU A 457 3.27 -14.42 11.23
CA GLU A 457 4.03 -13.48 10.42
C GLU A 457 4.66 -14.18 9.21
N SER A 458 4.47 -13.61 8.02
CA SER A 458 4.99 -14.22 6.80
C SER A 458 6.51 -14.17 6.73
N SER A 459 7.10 -15.13 6.02
CA SER A 459 8.55 -15.16 5.75
C SER A 459 9.04 -13.87 5.11
N ALA A 460 8.29 -13.31 4.15
CA ALA A 460 8.61 -12.03 3.51
C ALA A 460 8.66 -10.88 4.54
N GLN A 461 7.67 -10.79 5.42
CA GLN A 461 7.63 -9.74 6.43
C GLN A 461 8.79 -9.86 7.43
N GLN A 462 9.16 -11.09 7.82
CA GLN A 462 10.29 -11.32 8.73
C GLN A 462 11.63 -10.86 8.14
N VAL A 463 11.92 -11.20 6.87
CA VAL A 463 13.14 -10.76 6.22
C VAL A 463 13.15 -9.24 5.98
N ASP A 464 12.01 -8.63 5.65
CA ASP A 464 11.89 -7.19 5.49
C ASP A 464 12.08 -6.44 6.82
N THR A 465 11.56 -6.98 7.93
CA THR A 465 11.79 -6.47 9.29
C THR A 465 13.28 -6.51 9.65
N LEU A 466 13.96 -7.64 9.36
CA LEU A 466 15.40 -7.77 9.58
C LEU A 466 16.20 -6.78 8.73
N VAL A 467 15.91 -6.66 7.44
CA VAL A 467 16.57 -5.69 6.55
C VAL A 467 16.36 -4.27 7.06
N GLY A 468 15.16 -3.94 7.52
CA GLY A 468 14.85 -2.66 8.16
C GLY A 468 15.73 -2.38 9.40
N ALA A 469 15.88 -3.38 10.29
CA ALA A 469 16.76 -3.25 11.46
C ALA A 469 18.23 -3.01 11.05
N VAL A 470 18.70 -3.68 10.00
CA VAL A 470 20.05 -3.46 9.43
C VAL A 470 20.19 -2.02 8.91
N ASP A 471 19.19 -1.47 8.24
CA ASP A 471 19.21 -0.11 7.68
C ASP A 471 19.39 0.98 8.76
N ILE A 472 18.71 0.82 9.89
CA ILE A 472 18.77 1.77 11.02
C ILE A 472 19.82 1.40 12.07
N ARG A 473 20.58 0.33 11.85
CA ARG A 473 21.64 -0.14 12.74
C ARG A 473 21.13 -0.59 14.11
N GLU A 474 19.99 -1.23 14.17
CA GLU A 474 19.38 -1.80 15.37
C GLU A 474 19.52 -3.34 15.42
N THR A 475 19.40 -3.90 16.61
CA THR A 475 19.37 -5.33 16.86
C THR A 475 18.04 -5.91 16.37
N ALA A 476 18.08 -7.03 15.68
CA ALA A 476 16.86 -7.77 15.35
C ALA A 476 16.27 -8.35 16.65
N VAL A 477 15.13 -7.87 17.06
CA VAL A 477 14.47 -8.17 18.33
C VAL A 477 13.12 -8.84 18.08
N SER A 478 12.75 -9.82 18.93
CA SER A 478 11.43 -10.44 18.87
C SER A 478 10.34 -9.51 19.46
N PRO A 479 9.08 -9.66 19.01
CA PRO A 479 7.97 -8.80 19.47
C PRO A 479 7.74 -8.81 20.99
N ASP A 480 7.92 -9.96 21.67
CA ASP A 480 7.80 -10.08 23.12
C ASP A 480 8.87 -9.27 23.87
N VAL A 481 10.13 -9.35 23.43
CA VAL A 481 11.23 -8.53 23.97
C VAL A 481 10.96 -7.04 23.75
N GLN A 482 10.42 -6.66 22.59
CA GLN A 482 10.08 -5.27 22.32
C GLN A 482 8.96 -4.74 23.23
N LEU A 483 7.94 -5.57 23.48
CA LEU A 483 6.87 -5.27 24.45
C LEU A 483 7.42 -5.15 25.89
N ASP A 484 8.35 -6.01 26.29
CA ASP A 484 8.98 -5.97 27.61
C ASP A 484 9.84 -4.73 27.80
N ILE A 485 10.61 -4.31 26.77
CA ILE A 485 11.37 -3.07 26.78
C ILE A 485 10.42 -1.87 26.96
N TYR A 486 9.29 -1.87 26.22
CA TYR A 486 8.26 -0.83 26.30
C TYR A 486 7.69 -0.73 27.72
N ARG A 487 7.24 -1.87 28.28
CA ARG A 487 6.71 -1.94 29.65
C ARG A 487 7.73 -1.51 30.70
N GLY A 488 8.98 -1.91 30.55
CA GLY A 488 10.07 -1.48 31.42
C GLY A 488 10.33 0.03 31.39
N GLY A 489 10.02 0.69 30.27
CA GLY A 489 10.13 2.13 30.08
C GLY A 489 9.00 2.97 30.72
N ARG A 490 7.92 2.34 31.20
CA ARG A 490 6.72 3.04 31.74
C ARG A 490 7.04 4.14 32.76
N LYS A 491 8.00 3.89 33.64
CA LYS A 491 8.43 4.86 34.67
C LYS A 491 9.03 6.15 34.10
N LEU A 492 9.52 6.14 32.85
CA LEU A 492 10.06 7.32 32.16
C LEU A 492 8.99 8.19 31.52
N MET A 493 7.75 7.68 31.39
CA MET A 493 6.66 8.38 30.72
C MET A 493 5.93 9.31 31.71
N THR A 494 6.67 10.29 32.24
CA THR A 494 6.14 11.33 33.14
C THR A 494 5.76 12.58 32.35
N PRO A 495 4.85 13.43 32.87
CA PRO A 495 4.49 14.70 32.24
C PRO A 495 5.69 15.57 31.86
N GLU A 496 6.70 15.64 32.74
CA GLU A 496 7.92 16.42 32.53
C GLU A 496 8.77 15.84 31.42
N ASN A 497 9.02 14.52 31.41
CA ASN A 497 9.81 13.86 30.39
C ASN A 497 9.15 13.96 29.00
N VAL A 498 7.82 13.81 28.91
CA VAL A 498 7.07 13.95 27.66
C VAL A 498 7.14 15.40 27.14
N ARG A 499 6.95 16.41 28.02
CA ARG A 499 7.14 17.82 27.65
C ARG A 499 8.58 18.08 27.17
N ASP A 500 9.58 17.56 27.87
CA ASP A 500 10.98 17.80 27.53
C ASP A 500 11.36 17.07 26.22
N SER A 501 10.75 15.93 25.95
CA SER A 501 10.80 15.26 24.63
C SER A 501 10.20 16.15 23.54
N THR A 502 9.01 16.71 23.77
CA THR A 502 8.39 17.66 22.85
C THR A 502 9.31 18.85 22.57
N ARG A 503 9.93 19.43 23.59
CA ARG A 503 10.91 20.52 23.40
C ARG A 503 12.07 20.14 22.50
N ARG A 504 12.63 18.94 22.70
CA ARG A 504 13.75 18.43 21.87
C ARG A 504 13.32 18.25 20.41
N MET A 505 12.13 17.71 20.16
CA MET A 505 11.61 17.51 18.80
C MET A 505 11.55 18.82 18.00
N PHE A 506 11.10 19.91 18.64
CA PHE A 506 10.98 21.22 17.99
C PHE A 506 12.20 22.13 18.25
N THR A 507 13.39 21.53 18.41
CA THR A 507 14.68 22.20 18.44
C THR A 507 15.55 21.64 17.32
N GLY A 508 16.18 22.51 16.53
CA GLY A 508 17.01 22.10 15.41
C GLY A 508 18.27 22.96 15.28
N THR A 509 19.32 22.41 14.72
CA THR A 509 20.52 23.15 14.26
C THR A 509 20.12 24.08 13.11
N ALA A 510 19.25 23.60 12.22
CA ALA A 510 18.60 24.39 11.17
C ALA A 510 17.08 24.20 11.24
N VAL A 511 16.33 25.29 11.09
CA VAL A 511 14.87 25.25 11.02
C VAL A 511 14.43 25.95 9.75
N ARG A 512 13.59 25.30 8.95
CA ARG A 512 13.17 25.80 7.65
C ARG A 512 11.67 25.74 7.48
N ALA A 513 11.12 26.68 6.71
CA ALA A 513 9.71 26.75 6.37
C ALA A 513 9.55 26.82 4.84
N LEU A 514 8.68 25.96 4.30
CA LEU A 514 8.32 25.91 2.90
C LEU A 514 6.83 26.24 2.76
N LEU A 515 6.50 27.12 1.83
CA LEU A 515 5.14 27.37 1.39
C LEU A 515 4.99 26.94 -0.08
N THR A 516 4.02 26.09 -0.36
CA THR A 516 3.60 25.75 -1.71
C THR A 516 2.35 26.54 -2.07
N VAL A 517 2.34 27.18 -3.24
CA VAL A 517 1.20 27.96 -3.75
C VAL A 517 0.89 27.59 -5.19
N LYS A 518 -0.39 27.68 -5.60
CA LYS A 518 -0.80 27.37 -6.98
C LYS A 518 -0.35 28.43 -8.00
N SER A 519 -0.18 29.67 -7.58
CA SER A 519 0.23 30.76 -8.47
C SER A 519 1.20 31.72 -7.80
N ALA A 520 1.93 32.49 -8.62
CA ALA A 520 2.91 33.47 -8.13
C ALA A 520 2.24 34.54 -7.25
N GLN A 521 2.76 34.71 -6.04
CA GLN A 521 2.32 35.74 -5.09
C GLN A 521 3.55 36.57 -4.71
N PRO A 522 3.70 37.81 -5.22
CA PRO A 522 4.93 38.60 -5.06
C PRO A 522 5.41 38.81 -3.63
N THR A 523 4.47 38.84 -2.65
CA THR A 523 4.79 39.06 -1.23
C THR A 523 4.87 37.76 -0.41
N ALA A 524 4.59 36.58 -0.99
CA ALA A 524 4.49 35.31 -0.26
C ALA A 524 5.73 34.98 0.55
N LEU A 525 6.94 35.18 0.01
CA LEU A 525 8.19 34.89 0.70
C LEU A 525 8.39 35.79 1.94
N ALA A 526 8.09 37.09 1.80
CA ALA A 526 8.19 38.03 2.92
C ALA A 526 7.14 37.72 4.01
N ARG A 527 5.90 37.42 3.59
CA ARG A 527 4.80 37.00 4.47
C ARG A 527 5.14 35.72 5.21
N LEU A 528 5.66 34.71 4.50
CA LEU A 528 6.13 33.45 5.12
C LEU A 528 7.21 33.72 6.17
N GLY A 529 8.22 34.51 5.82
CA GLY A 529 9.28 34.89 6.73
C GLY A 529 8.78 35.60 8.00
N THR A 530 7.76 36.46 7.86
CA THR A 530 7.10 37.16 8.96
C THR A 530 6.29 36.17 9.82
N ALA A 531 5.41 35.37 9.20
CA ALA A 531 4.56 34.41 9.89
C ALA A 531 5.37 33.31 10.61
N PHE A 532 6.45 32.86 9.98
CA PHE A 532 7.37 31.88 10.55
C PHE A 532 8.07 32.37 11.81
N ARG A 533 8.48 33.64 11.88
CA ARG A 533 9.19 34.23 13.03
C ARG A 533 8.27 34.86 14.07
N ALA A 534 7.01 35.12 13.73
CA ALA A 534 6.07 35.76 14.64
C ALA A 534 5.89 34.94 15.92
N PRO A 535 5.86 35.58 17.11
CA PRO A 535 5.53 34.89 18.35
C PRO A 535 4.08 34.41 18.33
N VAL A 536 3.83 33.22 18.85
CA VAL A 536 2.47 32.68 18.98
C VAL A 536 2.11 32.47 20.46
N GLN A 537 0.84 32.67 20.80
CA GLN A 537 0.33 32.36 22.11
C GLN A 537 -0.05 30.88 22.17
N PRO A 538 0.23 30.18 23.28
CA PRO A 538 -0.14 28.79 23.46
C PRO A 538 -1.67 28.55 23.32
N ALA A 539 -2.06 27.54 22.54
CA ALA A 539 -3.47 27.20 22.31
C ALA A 539 -4.00 26.28 23.43
N GLN A 540 -4.47 26.88 24.54
CA GLN A 540 -4.99 26.13 25.71
C GLN A 540 -6.33 25.45 25.45
N ASN A 541 -7.13 25.95 24.51
CA ASN A 541 -8.48 25.50 24.20
C ASN A 541 -8.55 24.17 23.42
N VAL A 542 -7.41 23.67 22.93
CA VAL A 542 -7.31 22.38 22.21
C VAL A 542 -6.63 21.30 23.04
N ARG A 543 -6.66 21.41 24.36
CA ARG A 543 -6.23 20.35 25.26
C ARG A 543 -7.26 19.23 25.28
N LEU A 544 -6.77 17.98 25.37
CA LEU A 544 -7.61 16.80 25.37
C LEU A 544 -8.49 16.75 26.64
N GLY A 545 -9.74 16.34 26.50
CA GLY A 545 -10.67 16.12 27.63
C GLY A 545 -10.55 14.69 28.18
N ASN A 546 -10.94 14.50 29.43
CA ASN A 546 -10.88 13.20 30.13
C ASN A 546 -12.26 12.58 30.34
N LYS A 547 -13.12 12.56 29.34
CA LYS A 547 -14.45 11.94 29.47
C LYS A 547 -14.34 10.45 29.11
N ALA A 548 -14.53 9.58 30.10
CA ALA A 548 -14.60 8.14 29.83
C ALA A 548 -15.84 7.80 29.00
N VAL A 549 -15.66 7.14 27.87
CA VAL A 549 -16.73 6.64 26.99
C VAL A 549 -16.63 5.12 26.93
N THR A 550 -17.76 4.43 27.05
CA THR A 550 -17.83 2.97 27.01
C THR A 550 -18.89 2.50 26.00
N MET A 551 -18.89 1.22 25.64
CA MET A 551 -19.93 0.65 24.78
C MET A 551 -21.35 0.81 25.32
N ALA A 552 -21.52 0.95 26.64
CA ALA A 552 -22.80 1.24 27.25
C ALA A 552 -23.35 2.65 26.92
N SER A 553 -22.50 3.54 26.39
CA SER A 553 -22.93 4.87 25.93
C SER A 553 -23.64 4.82 24.58
N LEU A 554 -23.58 3.71 23.87
CA LEU A 554 -24.29 3.52 22.59
C LEU A 554 -25.78 3.23 22.82
N PRO A 555 -26.66 3.65 21.90
CA PRO A 555 -28.08 3.34 21.96
C PRO A 555 -28.36 1.83 22.01
N PRO A 556 -29.42 1.37 22.68
CA PRO A 556 -29.82 -0.03 22.64
C PRO A 556 -30.34 -0.42 21.25
N LEU A 557 -30.01 -1.63 20.79
CA LEU A 557 -30.40 -2.13 19.46
C LEU A 557 -31.75 -2.86 19.48
N GLY A 558 -32.17 -3.39 20.59
CA GLY A 558 -33.39 -4.18 20.74
C GLY A 558 -33.18 -5.48 21.51
N ALA A 559 -34.18 -6.35 21.53
CA ALA A 559 -34.05 -7.70 22.03
C ALA A 559 -33.28 -8.59 21.01
N PRO A 560 -32.50 -9.58 21.47
CA PRO A 560 -31.78 -10.49 20.56
C PRO A 560 -32.71 -11.17 19.56
N GLY A 561 -32.32 -11.21 18.29
CA GLY A 561 -33.08 -11.84 17.21
C GLY A 561 -33.14 -13.35 17.33
N LYS A 562 -34.24 -13.94 16.85
CA LYS A 562 -34.40 -15.39 16.81
C LYS A 562 -33.87 -15.96 15.49
N ILE A 563 -33.34 -17.16 15.56
CA ILE A 563 -32.84 -17.90 14.41
C ILE A 563 -34.02 -18.53 13.65
N ALA A 564 -34.10 -18.28 12.36
CA ALA A 564 -35.07 -18.89 11.44
C ALA A 564 -34.46 -20.09 10.68
N LEU A 565 -33.14 -20.07 10.41
CA LEU A 565 -32.44 -21.14 9.71
C LEU A 565 -31.01 -21.24 10.29
N ASP A 566 -30.54 -22.47 10.48
CA ASP A 566 -29.16 -22.79 10.90
C ASP A 566 -28.73 -24.06 10.16
N GLN A 567 -27.79 -23.92 9.22
CA GLN A 567 -27.36 -25.02 8.39
C GLN A 567 -25.90 -24.90 7.94
N PRO A 568 -25.16 -26.01 7.78
CA PRO A 568 -23.85 -26.00 7.20
C PRO A 568 -23.91 -25.85 5.68
N LEU A 569 -22.94 -25.16 5.07
CA LEU A 569 -22.81 -25.00 3.62
C LEU A 569 -21.86 -26.03 2.96
N GLY A 570 -21.64 -27.17 3.61
CA GLY A 570 -20.86 -28.29 3.08
C GLY A 570 -19.35 -28.16 3.31
N ALA A 571 -18.52 -28.58 2.34
CA ALA A 571 -17.08 -28.88 2.52
C ALA A 571 -16.17 -27.72 2.94
N LEU A 572 -16.66 -26.47 3.00
CA LEU A 572 -15.84 -25.30 3.34
C LEU A 572 -15.82 -24.98 4.86
N GLY A 573 -16.57 -25.74 5.67
CA GLY A 573 -16.68 -25.47 7.12
C GLY A 573 -17.43 -24.18 7.45
N ILE A 574 -18.19 -23.64 6.48
CA ILE A 574 -18.97 -22.41 6.63
C ILE A 574 -20.40 -22.78 6.98
N GLU A 575 -20.97 -22.06 7.93
CA GLU A 575 -22.35 -22.20 8.36
C GLU A 575 -23.16 -20.97 7.91
N GLN A 576 -24.40 -21.18 7.52
CA GLN A 576 -25.37 -20.15 7.24
C GLN A 576 -26.41 -20.07 8.37
N ILE A 577 -26.52 -18.95 9.02
CA ILE A 577 -27.52 -18.66 10.05
C ILE A 577 -28.37 -17.48 9.57
N VAL A 578 -29.69 -17.68 9.43
CA VAL A 578 -30.66 -16.64 9.05
C VAL A 578 -31.51 -16.28 10.23
N PHE A 579 -31.63 -15.01 10.56
CA PHE A 579 -32.50 -14.48 11.63
C PHE A 579 -33.89 -14.13 11.09
N GLU A 580 -34.92 -14.16 11.96
CA GLU A 580 -36.30 -13.84 11.62
C GLU A 580 -36.48 -12.46 10.97
N ASN A 581 -35.59 -11.50 11.23
CA ASN A 581 -35.59 -10.19 10.59
C ASN A 581 -34.96 -10.17 9.19
N GLY A 582 -34.43 -11.29 8.71
CA GLY A 582 -33.81 -11.46 7.40
C GLY A 582 -32.28 -11.23 7.38
N ALA A 583 -31.65 -10.84 8.48
CA ALA A 583 -30.19 -10.76 8.55
C ALA A 583 -29.57 -12.17 8.40
N THR A 584 -28.56 -12.30 7.53
CA THR A 584 -27.90 -13.59 7.26
C THR A 584 -26.45 -13.52 7.72
N LEU A 585 -26.06 -14.48 8.56
CA LEU A 585 -24.67 -14.67 9.01
C LEU A 585 -24.04 -15.86 8.27
N TYR A 586 -22.90 -15.63 7.67
CA TYR A 586 -21.95 -16.66 7.24
C TYR A 586 -20.81 -16.74 8.26
N LEU A 587 -20.71 -17.88 8.92
CA LEU A 587 -19.80 -18.08 10.04
C LEU A 587 -18.76 -19.16 9.69
N ASN A 588 -17.48 -18.86 9.92
CA ASN A 588 -16.39 -19.82 9.77
C ASN A 588 -15.42 -19.73 10.95
N PRO A 589 -15.70 -20.44 12.07
CA PRO A 589 -14.76 -20.53 13.19
C PRO A 589 -13.53 -21.33 12.77
N ASN A 590 -12.35 -20.70 12.79
CA ASN A 590 -11.12 -21.39 12.43
C ASN A 590 -9.90 -20.71 13.08
N LYS A 591 -8.74 -21.37 13.01
CA LYS A 591 -7.47 -20.89 13.54
C LYS A 591 -6.45 -20.58 12.43
N ALA A 592 -6.91 -20.32 11.22
CA ALA A 592 -6.02 -19.96 10.12
C ALA A 592 -5.25 -18.64 10.41
N GLU A 593 -5.89 -17.72 11.16
CA GLU A 593 -5.29 -16.47 11.61
C GLU A 593 -5.52 -16.33 13.13
N PRO A 594 -4.71 -17.00 13.99
CA PRO A 594 -4.87 -16.92 15.44
C PRO A 594 -4.84 -15.47 15.94
N GLY A 595 -5.71 -15.15 16.90
CA GLY A 595 -5.83 -13.80 17.45
C GLY A 595 -6.50 -12.77 16.52
N LYS A 596 -7.01 -13.20 15.35
CA LYS A 596 -7.74 -12.32 14.42
C LYS A 596 -9.14 -12.83 14.14
N VAL A 597 -10.07 -11.89 14.11
CA VAL A 597 -11.47 -12.08 13.71
C VAL A 597 -11.76 -11.10 12.59
N ARG A 598 -12.10 -11.61 11.42
CA ARG A 598 -12.51 -10.80 10.28
C ARG A 598 -14.02 -10.64 10.29
N VAL A 599 -14.46 -9.41 10.21
CA VAL A 599 -15.87 -9.02 10.19
C VAL A 599 -16.12 -8.24 8.91
N SER A 600 -17.04 -8.72 8.09
CA SER A 600 -17.56 -7.97 6.93
C SER A 600 -19.09 -7.91 7.03
N VAL A 601 -19.64 -6.74 6.80
CA VAL A 601 -21.09 -6.51 6.77
C VAL A 601 -21.44 -5.90 5.44
N ARG A 602 -22.15 -6.66 4.59
CA ARG A 602 -22.68 -6.21 3.31
C ARG A 602 -24.16 -5.86 3.47
N PHE A 603 -24.57 -4.70 2.95
CA PHE A 603 -25.96 -4.29 3.07
C PHE A 603 -26.40 -3.40 1.91
N GLY A 604 -27.74 -3.21 1.76
CA GLY A 604 -28.31 -2.40 0.68
C GLY A 604 -28.01 -2.95 -0.70
N HIS A 605 -27.92 -2.11 -1.72
CA HIS A 605 -27.74 -2.49 -3.12
C HIS A 605 -26.58 -1.75 -3.81
N GLY A 606 -25.63 -1.22 -3.02
CA GLY A 606 -24.42 -0.61 -3.53
C GLY A 606 -24.68 0.49 -4.58
N GLN A 607 -23.77 0.57 -5.54
CA GLN A 607 -23.81 1.56 -6.62
C GLN A 607 -25.09 1.47 -7.48
N GLN A 608 -25.70 0.28 -7.61
CA GLN A 608 -26.94 0.09 -8.35
C GLN A 608 -28.14 0.87 -7.79
N SER A 609 -28.08 1.26 -6.50
CA SER A 609 -29.16 2.03 -5.85
C SER A 609 -29.15 3.53 -6.15
N PHE A 610 -28.17 4.03 -6.90
CA PHE A 610 -28.03 5.45 -7.22
C PHE A 610 -28.45 5.78 -8.64
N SER A 611 -29.03 6.95 -8.79
CA SER A 611 -29.16 7.63 -10.08
C SER A 611 -27.89 8.44 -10.37
N PRO A 612 -27.62 8.79 -11.64
CA PRO A 612 -26.42 9.56 -12.01
C PRO A 612 -26.31 10.93 -11.30
N ASP A 613 -27.41 11.59 -11.01
CA ASP A 613 -27.47 12.89 -10.34
C ASP A 613 -27.18 12.83 -8.83
N GLU A 614 -27.08 11.65 -8.24
CA GLU A 614 -26.69 11.44 -6.86
C GLU A 614 -25.18 11.23 -6.66
N ASN A 615 -24.38 11.36 -7.72
CA ASN A 615 -22.93 11.11 -7.72
C ASN A 615 -22.18 11.84 -6.58
N ALA A 616 -22.45 13.13 -6.34
CA ALA A 616 -21.79 13.87 -5.27
C ALA A 616 -22.04 13.28 -3.88
N ALA A 617 -23.28 12.80 -3.62
CA ALA A 617 -23.63 12.14 -2.36
C ALA A 617 -22.96 10.75 -2.26
N LEU A 618 -22.91 10.00 -3.36
CA LEU A 618 -22.23 8.72 -3.46
C LEU A 618 -20.72 8.87 -3.17
N TRP A 619 -20.09 9.84 -3.80
CA TRP A 619 -18.65 10.12 -3.62
C TRP A 619 -18.34 10.56 -2.17
N ALA A 620 -19.20 11.38 -1.53
CA ALA A 620 -18.91 11.98 -0.24
C ALA A 620 -19.04 11.01 0.96
N VAL A 621 -19.72 9.87 0.81
CA VAL A 621 -20.12 9.03 1.97
C VAL A 621 -18.95 8.39 2.71
N PRO A 622 -17.90 7.82 2.07
CA PRO A 622 -16.82 7.17 2.83
C PRO A 622 -16.17 8.13 3.84
N SER A 623 -15.93 9.36 3.42
CA SER A 623 -15.29 10.38 4.25
C SER A 623 -16.27 11.05 5.22
N THR A 624 -17.53 11.24 4.82
CA THR A 624 -18.52 11.97 5.63
C THR A 624 -19.16 11.09 6.71
N LEU A 625 -19.69 9.92 6.30
CA LEU A 625 -20.41 9.06 7.23
C LEU A 625 -19.46 8.45 8.27
N MET A 626 -18.27 7.98 7.86
CA MET A 626 -17.31 7.38 8.78
C MET A 626 -16.65 8.40 9.71
N ALA A 627 -16.48 9.64 9.27
CA ALA A 627 -15.98 10.73 10.12
C ALA A 627 -17.07 11.33 11.06
N SER A 628 -18.33 11.04 10.83
CA SER A 628 -19.43 11.45 11.75
C SER A 628 -19.48 10.52 12.95
N GLY A 629 -20.01 11.04 14.07
CA GLY A 629 -20.27 10.26 15.29
C GLY A 629 -21.29 9.13 15.08
N ILE A 630 -21.70 8.48 16.16
CA ILE A 630 -22.67 7.38 16.18
C ILE A 630 -23.67 7.63 17.29
N GLY A 631 -24.96 7.62 16.99
CA GLY A 631 -26.03 7.79 18.00
C GLY A 631 -25.82 9.05 18.83
N ASN A 632 -25.57 8.91 20.11
CA ASN A 632 -25.33 10.01 21.03
C ASN A 632 -23.87 10.47 21.10
N LEU A 633 -22.93 9.71 20.50
CA LEU A 633 -21.50 10.00 20.56
C LEU A 633 -21.12 10.88 19.37
N ASP A 634 -20.52 12.03 19.64
CA ASP A 634 -19.84 12.81 18.61
C ASP A 634 -18.51 12.13 18.19
N ARG A 635 -17.81 12.68 17.20
CA ARG A 635 -16.56 12.12 16.70
C ARG A 635 -15.50 11.95 17.80
N ASN A 636 -15.32 12.91 18.65
CA ASN A 636 -14.32 12.86 19.72
C ASN A 636 -14.63 11.76 20.74
N ALA A 637 -15.91 11.63 21.12
CA ALA A 637 -16.37 10.56 22.01
C ALA A 637 -16.23 9.17 21.35
N LEU A 638 -16.47 9.09 20.04
CA LEU A 638 -16.26 7.86 19.28
C LEU A 638 -14.76 7.48 19.21
N ASP A 639 -13.88 8.44 18.96
CA ASP A 639 -12.44 8.21 18.95
C ASP A 639 -11.94 7.75 20.32
N GLU A 640 -12.52 8.27 21.41
CA GLU A 640 -12.21 7.81 22.76
C GLU A 640 -12.71 6.38 23.01
N LEU A 641 -13.87 6.00 22.46
CA LEU A 641 -14.41 4.64 22.53
C LEU A 641 -13.53 3.62 21.80
N LEU A 642 -12.98 4.02 20.65
CA LEU A 642 -12.13 3.18 19.80
C LEU A 642 -10.69 3.07 20.32
N ASN A 643 -10.29 4.00 21.18
CA ASN A 643 -8.91 4.16 21.58
C ASN A 643 -8.34 2.93 22.30
N GLY A 644 -7.21 2.41 21.84
CA GLY A 644 -6.54 1.27 22.43
C GLY A 644 -7.24 -0.08 22.20
N ARG A 645 -8.22 -0.15 21.28
CA ARG A 645 -8.99 -1.35 20.96
C ARG A 645 -8.83 -1.70 19.48
N GLN A 646 -9.04 -2.97 19.13
CA GLN A 646 -9.07 -3.41 17.74
C GLN A 646 -10.45 -3.24 17.10
N LEU A 647 -10.87 -1.98 17.06
CA LEU A 647 -12.13 -1.55 16.47
C LEU A 647 -11.85 -0.58 15.33
N SER A 648 -12.59 -0.72 14.25
CA SER A 648 -12.46 0.16 13.09
C SER A 648 -13.80 0.43 12.42
N LEU A 649 -13.85 1.52 11.66
CA LEU A 649 -14.98 1.90 10.83
C LEU A 649 -14.45 2.18 9.43
N GLN A 650 -14.53 1.17 8.55
CA GLN A 650 -14.25 1.31 7.13
C GLN A 650 -15.55 1.12 6.37
N PHE A 651 -15.74 1.87 5.29
CA PHE A 651 -16.93 1.83 4.47
C PHE A 651 -16.53 1.68 3.01
N GLY A 652 -17.09 0.68 2.35
CA GLY A 652 -16.91 0.42 0.94
C GLY A 652 -18.22 0.54 0.17
N ILE A 653 -18.11 0.73 -1.13
CA ILE A 653 -19.22 0.76 -2.07
C ILE A 653 -18.88 -0.20 -3.19
N ASP A 654 -19.56 -1.35 -3.20
CA ASP A 654 -19.50 -2.31 -4.28
C ASP A 654 -20.61 -2.06 -5.28
N ASP A 655 -20.61 -2.78 -6.36
CA ASP A 655 -21.63 -2.68 -7.41
C ASP A 655 -23.03 -3.00 -6.86
N ASP A 656 -23.12 -4.05 -6.04
CA ASP A 656 -24.37 -4.61 -5.52
C ASP A 656 -24.61 -4.34 -4.03
N ALA A 657 -23.63 -3.91 -3.27
CA ALA A 657 -23.72 -3.73 -1.82
C ALA A 657 -22.90 -2.54 -1.32
N PHE A 658 -23.25 -2.03 -0.13
CA PHE A 658 -22.35 -1.26 0.72
C PHE A 658 -21.67 -2.23 1.68
N THR A 659 -20.42 -1.93 2.06
CA THR A 659 -19.64 -2.78 2.96
C THR A 659 -19.15 -2.01 4.18
N MET A 660 -19.09 -2.70 5.32
CA MET A 660 -18.34 -2.27 6.49
C MET A 660 -17.41 -3.41 6.91
N ASP A 661 -16.10 -3.16 6.88
CA ASP A 661 -15.09 -4.19 7.07
C ASP A 661 -14.20 -3.87 8.27
N ALA A 662 -13.80 -4.91 9.00
CA ALA A 662 -12.87 -4.80 10.12
C ALA A 662 -12.06 -6.08 10.31
N VAL A 663 -10.85 -5.90 10.83
CA VAL A 663 -10.08 -6.98 11.47
C VAL A 663 -10.04 -6.66 12.97
N SER A 664 -10.62 -7.54 13.78
CA SER A 664 -10.75 -7.38 15.22
C SER A 664 -10.01 -8.49 15.97
N SER A 665 -9.94 -8.40 17.30
CA SER A 665 -9.46 -9.48 18.15
C SER A 665 -10.60 -10.37 18.64
N PRO A 666 -10.30 -11.57 19.16
CA PRO A 666 -11.30 -12.41 19.83
C PRO A 666 -12.00 -11.73 21.02
N GLU A 667 -11.36 -10.72 21.62
CA GLU A 667 -11.91 -9.94 22.72
C GLU A 667 -12.83 -8.80 22.23
N ASP A 668 -12.51 -8.20 21.08
CA ASP A 668 -13.17 -6.97 20.60
C ASP A 668 -14.24 -7.21 19.53
N TYR A 669 -14.32 -8.36 18.87
CA TYR A 669 -15.22 -8.57 17.73
C TYR A 669 -16.72 -8.38 18.09
N LYS A 670 -17.13 -8.71 19.31
CA LYS A 670 -18.53 -8.50 19.76
C LYS A 670 -18.88 -7.02 19.78
N ASP A 671 -17.95 -6.20 20.24
CA ASP A 671 -18.08 -4.76 20.26
C ASP A 671 -17.95 -4.16 18.84
N GLN A 672 -17.14 -4.78 17.98
CA GLN A 672 -17.08 -4.43 16.55
C GLN A 672 -18.43 -4.62 15.84
N LEU A 673 -19.09 -5.77 16.08
CA LEU A 673 -20.43 -6.04 15.55
C LEU A 673 -21.44 -5.00 16.09
N ARG A 674 -21.37 -4.68 17.39
CA ARG A 674 -22.22 -3.67 17.99
C ARG A 674 -21.97 -2.28 17.39
N LEU A 675 -20.73 -1.92 17.15
CA LEU A 675 -20.37 -0.65 16.52
C LEU A 675 -20.97 -0.52 15.13
N PHE A 676 -20.83 -1.56 14.28
CA PHE A 676 -21.38 -1.60 12.93
C PHE A 676 -22.92 -1.56 12.93
N ALA A 677 -23.55 -2.39 13.74
CA ALA A 677 -25.02 -2.41 13.85
C ALA A 677 -25.58 -1.07 14.36
N THR A 678 -24.89 -0.43 15.32
CA THR A 678 -25.29 0.90 15.81
C THR A 678 -25.08 1.98 14.74
N LYS A 679 -23.98 1.92 13.95
CA LYS A 679 -23.75 2.86 12.84
C LYS A 679 -24.84 2.77 11.78
N LEU A 680 -25.29 1.56 11.48
CA LEU A 680 -26.37 1.31 10.53
C LEU A 680 -27.74 1.79 11.06
N ALA A 681 -28.04 1.52 12.33
CA ALA A 681 -29.35 1.81 12.93
C ALA A 681 -29.50 3.26 13.42
N PHE A 682 -28.43 3.87 13.87
CA PHE A 682 -28.38 5.20 14.46
C PHE A 682 -27.23 6.04 13.88
N PRO A 683 -27.23 6.27 12.55
CA PRO A 683 -26.24 7.14 11.93
C PRO A 683 -26.37 8.56 12.45
N ARG A 684 -25.24 9.21 12.70
CA ARG A 684 -25.21 10.61 13.06
C ARG A 684 -24.87 11.45 11.83
N TRP A 685 -25.57 12.57 11.69
CA TRP A 685 -25.46 13.48 10.55
C TRP A 685 -24.77 14.76 11.00
N ASP A 686 -23.43 14.75 11.04
CA ASP A 686 -22.64 15.89 11.45
C ASP A 686 -22.27 16.75 10.24
N ALA A 687 -22.43 18.08 10.35
CA ALA A 687 -22.16 19.00 9.23
C ALA A 687 -20.65 19.19 8.95
N SER A 688 -19.82 19.12 10.01
CA SER A 688 -18.37 19.35 9.86
C SER A 688 -17.69 18.33 8.95
N PRO A 689 -17.93 17.01 9.04
CA PRO A 689 -17.34 16.03 8.13
C PRO A 689 -17.68 16.29 6.65
N LEU A 690 -18.96 16.59 6.34
CA LEU A 690 -19.36 16.91 4.97
C LEU A 690 -18.64 18.17 4.44
N ALA A 691 -18.64 19.25 5.24
CA ALA A 691 -17.97 20.49 4.85
C ALA A 691 -16.45 20.28 4.60
N ARG A 692 -15.81 19.43 5.39
CA ARG A 692 -14.39 19.08 5.22
C ARG A 692 -14.17 18.20 4.00
N THR A 693 -15.08 17.27 3.70
CA THR A 693 -15.02 16.44 2.47
C THR A 693 -15.11 17.32 1.23
N VAL A 694 -16.05 18.27 1.18
CA VAL A 694 -16.17 19.24 0.10
C VAL A 694 -14.94 20.17 0.02
N ALA A 695 -14.44 20.63 1.17
CA ALA A 695 -13.21 21.43 1.19
C ALA A 695 -12.00 20.67 0.68
N ALA A 696 -11.87 19.37 1.00
CA ALA A 696 -10.81 18.52 0.48
C ALA A 696 -10.87 18.40 -1.04
N LEU A 697 -12.07 18.19 -1.61
CA LEU A 697 -12.25 18.18 -3.06
C LEU A 697 -11.79 19.50 -3.70
N ASN A 698 -12.22 20.63 -3.17
CA ASN A 698 -11.83 21.97 -3.69
C ASN A 698 -10.31 22.18 -3.66
N VAL A 699 -9.62 21.62 -2.69
CA VAL A 699 -8.16 21.72 -2.55
C VAL A 699 -7.44 20.82 -3.55
N THR A 700 -7.97 19.61 -3.80
CA THR A 700 -7.29 18.56 -4.59
C THR A 700 -7.74 18.49 -6.05
N TYR A 701 -8.87 19.11 -6.41
CA TYR A 701 -9.40 19.05 -7.77
C TYR A 701 -8.59 19.87 -8.75
N ASP A 702 -8.18 19.25 -9.83
CA ASP A 702 -7.60 19.87 -10.99
C ASP A 702 -8.47 19.55 -12.22
N PRO A 703 -8.97 20.57 -12.95
CA PRO A 703 -9.85 20.34 -14.11
C PRO A 703 -9.15 19.58 -15.24
N ILE A 704 -7.84 19.75 -15.37
CA ILE A 704 -7.01 19.02 -16.34
C ILE A 704 -5.97 18.22 -15.54
N PRO A 705 -5.84 16.91 -15.76
CA PRO A 705 -4.84 16.09 -15.10
C PRO A 705 -3.41 16.59 -15.32
N ASN A 706 -2.53 16.35 -14.37
CA ASN A 706 -1.19 16.91 -14.34
C ASN A 706 -0.11 16.05 -15.02
N SER A 707 -0.45 14.82 -15.37
CA SER A 707 0.40 13.89 -16.10
C SER A 707 -0.42 13.01 -17.02
N ALA A 708 0.24 12.32 -17.94
CA ALA A 708 -0.43 11.34 -18.79
C ALA A 708 -1.01 10.18 -17.96
N GLY A 709 -0.30 9.75 -16.91
CA GLY A 709 -0.78 8.72 -15.96
C GLY A 709 -2.06 9.16 -15.24
N ASP A 710 -2.06 10.34 -14.63
CA ASP A 710 -3.25 10.90 -13.96
C ASP A 710 -4.45 11.00 -14.91
N ALA A 711 -4.20 11.32 -16.19
CA ALA A 711 -5.24 11.40 -17.21
C ALA A 711 -5.82 10.03 -17.57
N LEU A 712 -4.97 8.98 -17.63
CA LEU A 712 -5.39 7.60 -17.83
C LEU A 712 -6.24 7.13 -16.63
N ASP A 713 -5.71 7.27 -15.43
CA ASP A 713 -6.35 6.80 -14.19
C ASP A 713 -7.71 7.45 -13.94
N ARG A 714 -7.81 8.75 -14.20
CA ARG A 714 -9.03 9.52 -13.98
C ARG A 714 -10.12 9.20 -15.00
N ASN A 715 -9.76 9.02 -16.28
CA ASN A 715 -10.74 9.06 -17.35
C ASN A 715 -11.06 7.68 -17.94
N VAL A 716 -10.09 6.75 -18.01
CA VAL A 716 -10.28 5.49 -18.75
C VAL A 716 -11.42 4.66 -18.16
N GLY A 717 -11.47 4.48 -16.85
CA GLY A 717 -12.53 3.72 -16.20
C GLY A 717 -13.93 4.28 -16.42
N TRP A 718 -14.08 5.60 -16.41
CA TRP A 718 -15.34 6.29 -16.71
C TRP A 718 -15.73 6.19 -18.18
N LEU A 719 -14.77 6.43 -19.10
CA LEU A 719 -15.00 6.36 -20.55
C LEU A 719 -15.37 4.95 -20.99
N LEU A 720 -14.73 3.91 -20.44
CA LEU A 720 -15.03 2.51 -20.75
C LEU A 720 -16.35 2.00 -20.13
N ARG A 721 -17.00 2.82 -19.30
CA ARG A 721 -18.36 2.61 -18.81
C ARG A 721 -19.38 3.54 -19.48
N ASP A 722 -19.08 3.97 -20.71
CA ASP A 722 -19.94 4.84 -21.53
C ASP A 722 -20.32 6.15 -20.78
N LYS A 723 -19.37 6.67 -20.01
CA LYS A 723 -19.49 7.89 -19.19
C LYS A 723 -20.60 7.78 -18.12
N ASP A 724 -20.66 6.66 -17.42
CA ASP A 724 -21.56 6.50 -16.28
C ASP A 724 -21.13 7.45 -15.14
N GLU A 725 -21.95 8.47 -14.88
CA GLU A 725 -21.64 9.52 -13.88
C GLU A 725 -21.52 8.96 -12.45
N ARG A 726 -22.09 7.79 -12.16
CA ARG A 726 -21.94 7.15 -10.85
C ARG A 726 -20.50 6.75 -10.52
N VAL A 727 -19.62 6.68 -11.51
CA VAL A 727 -18.18 6.33 -11.33
C VAL A 727 -17.24 7.51 -11.57
N ALA A 728 -17.74 8.64 -12.03
CA ALA A 728 -16.94 9.85 -12.19
C ALA A 728 -16.73 10.54 -10.83
N PRO A 729 -15.55 11.13 -10.55
CA PRO A 729 -15.43 12.05 -9.43
C PRO A 729 -16.28 13.28 -9.71
N PRO A 730 -17.06 13.79 -8.72
CA PRO A 730 -17.88 14.99 -8.92
C PRO A 730 -17.01 16.20 -9.17
N GLU A 731 -17.57 17.19 -9.90
CA GLU A 731 -16.95 18.52 -9.97
C GLU A 731 -17.13 19.28 -8.64
N PRO A 732 -16.26 20.24 -8.34
CA PRO A 732 -16.40 21.06 -7.13
C PRO A 732 -17.73 21.79 -7.03
N SER A 733 -18.34 22.19 -8.17
CA SER A 733 -19.68 22.79 -8.24
C SER A 733 -20.74 21.85 -7.67
N ASP A 734 -20.75 20.58 -8.10
CA ASP A 734 -21.73 19.58 -7.67
C ASP A 734 -21.61 19.27 -6.17
N ALA A 735 -20.34 19.16 -5.72
CA ALA A 735 -20.06 18.92 -4.31
C ALA A 735 -20.43 20.12 -3.41
N GLN A 736 -20.30 21.36 -3.90
CA GLN A 736 -20.72 22.56 -3.17
C GLN A 736 -22.23 22.65 -3.01
N GLU A 737 -23.00 22.13 -3.95
CA GLU A 737 -24.47 22.07 -3.87
C GLU A 737 -24.96 20.97 -2.91
N LEU A 738 -24.08 20.05 -2.51
CA LEU A 738 -24.42 18.94 -1.61
C LEU A 738 -24.57 19.44 -0.17
N THR A 739 -25.80 19.81 0.20
CA THR A 739 -26.13 20.17 1.59
C THR A 739 -26.22 18.92 2.48
N LEU A 740 -26.06 19.10 3.80
CA LEU A 740 -26.27 18.01 4.76
C LEU A 740 -27.67 17.40 4.66
N ALA A 741 -28.68 18.22 4.38
CA ALA A 741 -30.07 17.78 4.23
C ALA A 741 -30.21 16.84 3.01
N LYS A 742 -29.66 17.23 1.85
CA LYS A 742 -29.67 16.41 0.64
C LYS A 742 -28.83 15.14 0.83
N PHE A 743 -27.66 15.23 1.46
CA PHE A 743 -26.84 14.07 1.79
C PHE A 743 -27.59 13.05 2.66
N LYS A 744 -28.28 13.54 3.69
CA LYS A 744 -29.13 12.71 4.56
C LYS A 744 -30.31 12.11 3.79
N GLU A 745 -31.00 12.87 2.97
CA GLU A 745 -32.13 12.41 2.15
C GLU A 745 -31.74 11.25 1.24
N VAL A 746 -30.54 11.31 0.64
CA VAL A 746 -30.01 10.24 -0.22
C VAL A 746 -29.62 9.00 0.57
N TRP A 747 -28.97 9.16 1.73
CA TRP A 747 -28.34 8.04 2.43
C TRP A 747 -29.23 7.39 3.50
N GLU A 748 -30.13 8.13 4.16
CA GLU A 748 -30.96 7.58 5.25
C GLU A 748 -31.84 6.41 4.79
N PRO A 749 -32.49 6.45 3.61
CA PRO A 749 -33.26 5.30 3.09
C PRO A 749 -32.36 4.10 2.76
N ARG A 750 -31.15 4.33 2.24
CA ARG A 750 -30.19 3.27 1.87
C ARG A 750 -29.58 2.59 3.10
N LEU A 751 -29.38 3.32 4.18
CA LEU A 751 -28.94 2.75 5.45
C LEU A 751 -30.06 1.97 6.15
N ALA A 752 -31.33 2.35 5.94
CA ALA A 752 -32.49 1.74 6.59
C ALA A 752 -33.04 0.51 5.85
N ASN A 753 -32.80 0.37 4.54
CA ASN A 753 -33.44 -0.65 3.71
C ASN A 753 -32.41 -1.60 3.04
N GLY A 754 -32.94 -2.64 2.42
CA GLY A 754 -32.17 -3.68 1.72
C GLY A 754 -31.66 -4.81 2.64
N PRO A 755 -31.18 -5.90 2.05
CA PRO A 755 -30.69 -7.06 2.79
C PRO A 755 -29.43 -6.73 3.62
N VAL A 756 -29.15 -7.55 4.62
CA VAL A 756 -27.91 -7.50 5.43
C VAL A 756 -27.30 -8.89 5.47
N GLU A 757 -26.06 -8.96 5.06
CA GLU A 757 -25.20 -10.15 5.11
C GLU A 757 -24.01 -9.86 6.03
N ILE A 758 -23.78 -10.73 6.98
CA ILE A 758 -22.62 -10.66 7.89
C ILE A 758 -21.72 -11.83 7.61
N GLN A 759 -20.44 -11.61 7.42
CA GLN A 759 -19.41 -12.64 7.35
C GLN A 759 -18.51 -12.49 8.58
N LEU A 760 -18.36 -13.59 9.33
CA LEU A 760 -17.56 -13.62 10.56
C LEU A 760 -16.64 -14.84 10.52
N PHE A 761 -15.36 -14.62 10.21
CA PHE A 761 -14.36 -15.67 9.96
C PHE A 761 -13.16 -15.49 10.88
N GLY A 762 -12.64 -16.58 11.44
CA GLY A 762 -11.42 -16.57 12.21
C GLY A 762 -11.54 -17.13 13.62
N ASP A 763 -10.78 -16.56 14.54
CA ASP A 763 -10.60 -17.06 15.92
C ASP A 763 -11.79 -16.72 16.82
N VAL A 764 -12.91 -17.39 16.59
CA VAL A 764 -14.15 -17.21 17.34
C VAL A 764 -14.72 -18.57 17.77
N LYS A 765 -15.54 -18.56 18.84
CA LYS A 765 -16.38 -19.71 19.19
C LYS A 765 -17.75 -19.52 18.56
N ARG A 766 -18.26 -20.60 17.96
CA ARG A 766 -19.51 -20.61 17.22
C ARG A 766 -20.68 -19.97 18.01
N ASP A 767 -20.97 -20.50 19.17
CA ASP A 767 -22.15 -20.09 19.94
C ASP A 767 -22.04 -18.64 20.39
N GLU A 768 -20.86 -18.20 20.82
CA GLU A 768 -20.60 -16.80 21.18
C GLU A 768 -20.75 -15.85 19.99
N ALA A 769 -20.35 -16.30 18.78
CA ALA A 769 -20.48 -15.51 17.55
C ALA A 769 -21.96 -15.35 17.14
N VAL A 770 -22.72 -16.46 17.20
CA VAL A 770 -24.16 -16.45 16.90
C VAL A 770 -24.92 -15.57 17.89
N GLU A 771 -24.65 -15.69 19.19
CA GLU A 771 -25.23 -14.82 20.22
C GLU A 771 -24.89 -13.34 20.00
N ALA A 772 -23.65 -13.03 19.63
CA ALA A 772 -23.23 -11.67 19.35
C ALA A 772 -23.97 -11.07 18.15
N VAL A 773 -24.15 -11.83 17.07
CA VAL A 773 -24.91 -11.37 15.89
C VAL A 773 -26.41 -11.28 16.22
N ALA A 774 -26.97 -12.23 16.99
CA ALA A 774 -28.35 -12.15 17.46
C ALA A 774 -28.62 -10.87 18.26
N ALA A 775 -27.69 -10.49 19.16
CA ALA A 775 -27.78 -9.30 20.01
C ALA A 775 -27.48 -7.98 19.26
N THR A 776 -26.99 -8.05 18.00
CA THR A 776 -26.63 -6.89 17.18
C THR A 776 -27.51 -6.80 15.93
N PHE A 777 -27.08 -7.39 14.83
CA PHE A 777 -27.83 -7.34 13.57
C PHE A 777 -29.16 -8.08 13.62
N GLY A 778 -29.25 -9.19 14.36
CA GLY A 778 -30.47 -9.92 14.60
C GLY A 778 -31.49 -9.11 15.42
N ALA A 779 -31.04 -8.21 16.29
CA ALA A 779 -31.89 -7.34 17.10
C ALA A 779 -32.46 -6.12 16.35
N LEU A 780 -31.99 -5.84 15.13
CA LEU A 780 -32.49 -4.73 14.32
C LEU A 780 -33.89 -5.04 13.80
N PRO A 781 -34.73 -4.01 13.55
CA PRO A 781 -36.01 -4.23 12.85
C PRO A 781 -35.82 -4.90 11.50
N ARG A 782 -36.85 -5.60 11.05
CA ARG A 782 -36.88 -6.11 9.67
C ARG A 782 -36.77 -4.95 8.70
N ARG A 783 -35.83 -5.05 7.78
CA ARG A 783 -35.56 -4.01 6.79
C ARG A 783 -36.52 -4.12 5.61
N GLY A 784 -36.93 -2.95 5.08
CA GLY A 784 -37.65 -2.90 3.80
C GLY A 784 -36.73 -3.30 2.64
N ASP A 785 -37.33 -3.62 1.51
CA ASP A 785 -36.58 -3.83 0.28
C ASP A 785 -36.63 -2.55 -0.56
N MET A 786 -35.45 -2.13 -1.11
CA MET A 786 -35.32 -1.00 -2.03
C MET A 786 -34.65 -1.50 -3.30
N ILE A 787 -35.44 -2.24 -4.11
CA ILE A 787 -34.93 -2.85 -5.33
C ILE A 787 -34.50 -1.77 -6.32
N PRO A 788 -33.25 -1.79 -6.80
CA PRO A 788 -32.77 -0.85 -7.82
C PRO A 788 -33.59 -0.94 -9.11
N PRO A 789 -33.84 0.17 -9.80
CA PRO A 789 -34.44 0.15 -11.13
C PRO A 789 -33.64 -0.75 -12.09
N PRO A 790 -34.29 -1.48 -12.99
CA PRO A 790 -33.62 -2.39 -13.94
C PRO A 790 -32.51 -1.70 -14.76
N GLU A 791 -32.72 -0.44 -15.16
CA GLU A 791 -31.76 0.36 -15.92
C GLU A 791 -30.46 0.61 -15.16
N ASN A 792 -30.50 0.67 -13.84
CA ASN A 792 -29.30 0.82 -13.00
C ASN A 792 -28.46 -0.46 -12.92
N ARG A 793 -29.02 -1.59 -13.34
CA ARG A 793 -28.36 -2.91 -13.38
C ARG A 793 -27.72 -3.22 -14.72
N VAL A 794 -27.74 -2.28 -15.67
CA VAL A 794 -27.09 -2.41 -16.98
C VAL A 794 -25.86 -1.54 -17.01
N ARG A 795 -24.70 -2.13 -17.32
CA ARG A 795 -23.48 -1.42 -17.69
C ARG A 795 -23.29 -1.44 -19.20
N ARG A 796 -22.81 -0.33 -19.74
CA ARG A 796 -22.54 -0.18 -21.16
C ARG A 796 -21.06 -0.01 -21.40
N PHE A 797 -20.58 -0.57 -22.49
CA PHE A 797 -19.28 -0.26 -23.07
C PHE A 797 -19.50 0.78 -24.19
N PRO A 798 -18.60 1.75 -24.37
CA PRO A 798 -18.78 2.80 -25.39
C PRO A 798 -18.79 2.23 -26.81
N ALA A 799 -19.44 2.96 -27.73
CA ALA A 799 -19.44 2.61 -29.14
C ALA A 799 -18.01 2.60 -29.71
N PRO A 800 -17.71 1.72 -30.69
CA PRO A 800 -16.42 1.71 -31.38
C PRO A 800 -16.10 3.08 -31.98
N VAL A 801 -14.83 3.48 -31.96
CA VAL A 801 -14.37 4.78 -32.48
C VAL A 801 -13.46 4.58 -33.69
N ALA A 802 -13.68 5.36 -34.75
CA ALA A 802 -12.84 5.34 -35.95
C ALA A 802 -11.50 6.07 -35.72
N GLN A 803 -11.48 7.05 -34.83
CA GLN A 803 -10.31 7.76 -34.37
C GLN A 803 -10.26 7.72 -32.84
N PRO A 804 -9.10 7.64 -32.23
CA PRO A 804 -8.99 7.64 -30.77
C PRO A 804 -9.58 8.91 -30.15
N VAL A 805 -10.21 8.76 -28.99
CA VAL A 805 -10.58 9.89 -28.14
C VAL A 805 -9.31 10.56 -27.64
N VAL A 806 -9.23 11.87 -27.81
CA VAL A 806 -8.07 12.65 -27.36
C VAL A 806 -8.32 13.21 -25.97
N LEU A 807 -7.45 12.85 -25.03
CA LEU A 807 -7.42 13.37 -23.68
C LEU A 807 -6.19 14.27 -23.53
N ASN A 808 -6.28 15.25 -22.63
CA ASN A 808 -5.18 16.19 -22.40
C ASN A 808 -4.71 16.15 -20.95
N HIS A 809 -3.43 16.50 -20.75
CA HIS A 809 -2.85 16.79 -19.45
C HIS A 809 -2.00 18.07 -19.50
N ASP A 810 -1.78 18.71 -18.35
CA ASP A 810 -0.97 19.94 -18.23
C ASP A 810 0.51 19.65 -17.85
N GLY A 811 0.94 18.36 -17.91
CA GLY A 811 2.31 17.91 -17.62
C GLY A 811 3.28 18.10 -18.78
N SER A 812 4.40 17.35 -18.73
CA SER A 812 5.47 17.43 -19.74
C SER A 812 5.01 17.03 -21.15
N ASN A 813 5.46 17.76 -22.17
CA ASN A 813 5.20 17.41 -23.57
C ASN A 813 5.84 16.06 -24.01
N GLU A 814 6.75 15.51 -23.22
CA GLU A 814 7.35 14.19 -23.46
C GLU A 814 6.53 13.04 -22.90
N GLN A 815 5.45 13.33 -22.15
CA GLN A 815 4.54 12.33 -21.62
C GLN A 815 3.32 12.21 -22.52
N ALA A 816 2.96 10.97 -22.82
CA ALA A 816 1.72 10.62 -23.51
C ALA A 816 1.19 9.29 -22.96
N GLY A 817 -0.07 9.00 -23.27
CA GLY A 817 -0.70 7.72 -22.99
C GLY A 817 -1.40 7.17 -24.21
N ALA A 818 -1.54 5.86 -24.28
CA ALA A 818 -2.31 5.20 -25.32
C ALA A 818 -3.14 4.06 -24.71
N VAL A 819 -4.37 3.94 -25.17
CA VAL A 819 -5.35 2.96 -24.70
C VAL A 819 -6.04 2.29 -25.88
N ILE A 820 -6.19 0.98 -25.81
CA ILE A 820 -7.05 0.19 -26.70
C ILE A 820 -7.91 -0.71 -25.83
N ALA A 821 -9.19 -0.78 -26.11
CA ALA A 821 -10.10 -1.63 -25.36
C ALA A 821 -11.15 -2.33 -26.26
N TRP A 822 -11.59 -3.49 -25.84
CA TRP A 822 -12.60 -4.29 -26.51
C TRP A 822 -13.69 -4.70 -25.53
N PRO A 823 -14.98 -4.67 -25.93
CA PRO A 823 -16.07 -5.14 -25.11
C PRO A 823 -15.98 -6.65 -24.92
N THR A 824 -16.26 -7.11 -23.70
CA THR A 824 -16.36 -8.52 -23.37
C THR A 824 -17.79 -8.86 -22.89
N GLY A 825 -17.94 -9.50 -21.79
CA GLY A 825 -19.22 -9.86 -21.22
C GLY A 825 -19.42 -9.34 -19.81
N GLY A 826 -20.23 -10.05 -19.07
CA GLY A 826 -20.51 -9.83 -17.66
C GLY A 826 -21.35 -10.96 -17.13
N GLY A 827 -21.68 -10.90 -15.85
CA GLY A 827 -22.56 -11.83 -15.17
C GLY A 827 -21.89 -13.13 -14.73
N GLU A 828 -22.56 -13.75 -13.78
CA GLU A 828 -22.07 -14.94 -13.09
C GLU A 828 -22.19 -16.22 -13.95
N ASP A 829 -23.16 -16.27 -14.87
CA ASP A 829 -23.40 -17.44 -15.72
C ASP A 829 -22.23 -17.78 -16.66
N ARG A 830 -21.37 -16.80 -16.95
CA ARG A 830 -20.20 -16.97 -17.80
C ARG A 830 -18.88 -16.77 -17.07
N ILE A 831 -18.85 -17.05 -15.78
CA ILE A 831 -17.66 -16.79 -14.93
C ILE A 831 -16.40 -17.54 -15.41
N ARG A 832 -16.53 -18.74 -16.00
CA ARG A 832 -15.41 -19.45 -16.60
C ARG A 832 -14.77 -18.65 -17.74
N GLU A 833 -15.58 -18.02 -18.57
CA GLU A 833 -15.11 -17.17 -19.68
C GLU A 833 -14.35 -15.94 -19.15
N SER A 834 -14.82 -15.33 -18.05
CA SER A 834 -14.12 -14.26 -17.34
C SER A 834 -12.71 -14.69 -16.92
N ARG A 835 -12.57 -15.89 -16.35
CA ARG A 835 -11.29 -16.44 -15.87
C ARG A 835 -10.33 -16.73 -17.03
N GLN A 836 -10.86 -17.24 -18.14
CA GLN A 836 -10.09 -17.45 -19.37
C GLN A 836 -9.65 -16.11 -20.01
N LEU A 837 -10.51 -15.08 -19.99
CA LEU A 837 -10.16 -13.72 -20.46
C LEU A 837 -9.08 -13.08 -19.57
N SER A 838 -9.11 -13.34 -18.27
CA SER A 838 -8.05 -12.89 -17.38
C SER A 838 -6.70 -13.53 -17.74
N MET A 839 -6.70 -14.81 -18.13
CA MET A 839 -5.48 -15.48 -18.60
C MET A 839 -5.00 -14.91 -19.95
N LEU A 840 -5.92 -14.63 -20.90
CA LEU A 840 -5.60 -13.94 -22.16
C LEU A 840 -4.96 -12.57 -21.90
N ALA A 841 -5.50 -11.80 -20.96
CA ALA A 841 -4.95 -10.48 -20.59
C ALA A 841 -3.52 -10.61 -20.02
N ARG A 842 -3.24 -11.62 -19.19
CA ARG A 842 -1.89 -11.89 -18.65
C ARG A 842 -0.87 -12.21 -19.76
N ILE A 843 -1.26 -13.04 -20.73
CA ILE A 843 -0.40 -13.35 -21.89
C ILE A 843 -0.11 -12.10 -22.73
N ILE A 844 -1.13 -11.27 -22.97
CA ILE A 844 -0.93 -9.98 -23.66
C ILE A 844 0.04 -9.11 -22.85
N ASN A 845 -0.15 -9.03 -21.54
CA ASN A 845 0.69 -8.23 -20.64
C ASN A 845 2.16 -8.69 -20.68
N ASP A 846 2.44 -10.00 -20.64
CA ASP A 846 3.80 -10.53 -20.72
C ASP A 846 4.47 -10.17 -22.06
N ARG A 847 3.76 -10.28 -23.19
CA ARG A 847 4.24 -9.86 -24.52
C ARG A 847 4.52 -8.35 -24.62
N LEU A 848 3.64 -7.52 -24.03
CA LEU A 848 3.84 -6.07 -23.97
C LEU A 848 5.09 -5.73 -23.15
N PHE A 849 5.22 -6.35 -21.98
CA PHE A 849 6.35 -6.14 -21.09
C PHE A 849 7.68 -6.54 -21.79
N GLU A 850 7.72 -7.72 -22.39
CA GLU A 850 8.93 -8.21 -23.06
C GLU A 850 9.34 -7.27 -24.21
N LYS A 851 8.41 -6.83 -25.05
CA LYS A 851 8.73 -6.02 -26.22
C LYS A 851 8.87 -4.54 -25.91
N LEU A 852 7.85 -3.92 -25.31
CA LEU A 852 7.83 -2.47 -25.14
C LEU A 852 8.77 -1.99 -24.03
N ARG A 853 8.91 -2.76 -22.95
CA ARG A 853 9.82 -2.43 -21.85
C ARG A 853 11.20 -3.02 -22.07
N SER A 854 11.31 -4.35 -22.13
CA SER A 854 12.63 -5.01 -22.04
C SER A 854 13.46 -4.91 -23.33
N VAL A 855 12.84 -4.92 -24.52
CA VAL A 855 13.57 -4.86 -25.79
C VAL A 855 13.73 -3.44 -26.29
N ASP A 856 12.62 -2.66 -26.35
CA ASP A 856 12.61 -1.37 -27.02
C ASP A 856 12.76 -0.17 -26.07
N GLY A 857 12.57 -0.36 -24.75
CA GLY A 857 12.57 0.72 -23.77
C GLY A 857 11.56 1.84 -24.11
N ALA A 858 10.49 1.51 -24.82
CA ALA A 858 9.51 2.47 -25.31
C ALA A 858 8.55 2.92 -24.19
N ALA A 859 8.26 2.01 -23.25
CA ALA A 859 7.37 2.22 -22.11
C ALA A 859 7.93 1.48 -20.90
N TYR A 860 7.64 1.98 -19.69
CA TYR A 860 8.04 1.33 -18.44
C TYR A 860 6.93 0.45 -17.86
N THR A 861 5.68 0.92 -17.90
CA THR A 861 4.50 0.26 -17.32
C THR A 861 3.40 -0.09 -18.34
N PRO A 862 3.68 -0.89 -19.39
CA PRO A 862 2.61 -1.38 -20.23
C PRO A 862 1.73 -2.35 -19.43
N SER A 863 0.42 -2.34 -19.64
CA SER A 863 -0.53 -3.21 -18.94
C SER A 863 -1.66 -3.69 -19.82
N ALA A 864 -2.13 -4.91 -19.57
CA ALA A 864 -3.33 -5.49 -20.13
C ALA A 864 -4.20 -6.08 -19.01
N VAL A 865 -5.48 -5.70 -18.95
CA VAL A 865 -6.40 -6.10 -17.88
C VAL A 865 -7.74 -6.50 -18.47
N SER A 866 -8.33 -7.59 -17.98
CA SER A 866 -9.71 -7.98 -18.24
C SER A 866 -10.59 -7.57 -17.06
N VAL A 867 -11.61 -6.76 -17.31
CA VAL A 867 -12.62 -6.35 -16.35
C VAL A 867 -13.93 -7.07 -16.67
N TRP A 868 -14.45 -7.81 -15.71
CA TRP A 868 -15.67 -8.57 -15.85
C TRP A 868 -16.60 -8.26 -14.66
N PRO A 869 -17.65 -7.47 -14.84
CA PRO A 869 -18.60 -7.18 -13.77
C PRO A 869 -19.46 -8.43 -13.51
N GLU A 870 -19.32 -9.02 -12.33
CA GLU A 870 -20.08 -10.23 -11.95
C GLU A 870 -21.55 -9.91 -11.71
N ASP A 871 -21.85 -8.76 -11.13
CA ASP A 871 -23.20 -8.34 -10.74
C ASP A 871 -23.97 -7.64 -11.88
N PHE A 872 -23.41 -7.62 -13.10
CA PHE A 872 -24.03 -7.07 -14.32
C PHE A 872 -23.82 -8.01 -15.51
N ASP A 873 -24.83 -8.22 -16.31
CA ASP A 873 -24.77 -9.14 -17.46
C ASP A 873 -23.89 -8.62 -18.61
N THR A 874 -23.56 -7.35 -18.61
CA THR A 874 -22.84 -6.64 -19.67
C THR A 874 -21.88 -5.60 -19.11
N GLY A 875 -21.07 -4.97 -19.97
CA GLY A 875 -20.19 -3.86 -19.62
C GLY A 875 -18.78 -4.26 -19.23
N GLY A 876 -18.41 -5.53 -19.39
CA GLY A 876 -17.03 -5.96 -19.27
C GLY A 876 -16.18 -5.57 -20.48
N TYR A 877 -14.89 -5.48 -20.28
CA TYR A 877 -13.92 -5.13 -21.32
C TYR A 877 -12.54 -5.73 -21.05
N LEU A 878 -11.78 -5.88 -22.14
CA LEU A 878 -10.34 -6.08 -22.04
C LEU A 878 -9.68 -4.77 -22.49
N VAL A 879 -8.80 -4.22 -21.66
CA VAL A 879 -8.09 -2.97 -21.93
C VAL A 879 -6.58 -3.19 -21.94
N VAL A 880 -5.93 -2.57 -22.91
CA VAL A 880 -4.45 -2.49 -23.05
C VAL A 880 -4.08 -1.03 -23.00
N GLN A 881 -3.16 -0.65 -22.12
CA GLN A 881 -2.76 0.73 -21.96
C GLN A 881 -1.28 0.86 -21.59
N THR A 882 -0.72 2.03 -21.86
CA THR A 882 0.66 2.36 -21.46
C THR A 882 0.90 3.85 -21.46
N GLN A 883 1.95 4.28 -20.74
CA GLN A 883 2.57 5.60 -20.88
C GLN A 883 3.81 5.50 -21.77
N LEU A 884 4.05 6.52 -22.60
CA LEU A 884 5.15 6.52 -23.57
C LEU A 884 5.43 7.95 -24.05
N LYS A 885 6.38 8.13 -24.95
CA LYS A 885 6.57 9.39 -25.66
C LYS A 885 5.51 9.57 -26.77
N PRO A 886 5.09 10.80 -27.07
CA PRO A 886 4.08 11.06 -28.12
C PRO A 886 4.40 10.41 -29.48
N GLU A 887 5.65 10.48 -29.92
CA GLU A 887 6.11 9.88 -31.19
C GLU A 887 6.06 8.33 -31.19
N ARG A 888 5.93 7.71 -30.04
CA ARG A 888 5.80 6.24 -29.90
C ARG A 888 4.36 5.73 -29.91
N ILE A 889 3.36 6.61 -29.86
CA ILE A 889 1.94 6.23 -29.91
C ILE A 889 1.63 5.35 -31.13
N PRO A 890 2.04 5.69 -32.39
CA PRO A 890 1.74 4.83 -33.54
C PRO A 890 2.36 3.43 -33.42
N TYR A 891 3.56 3.35 -32.85
CA TYR A 891 4.22 2.06 -32.62
C TYR A 891 3.45 1.17 -31.65
N PHE A 892 2.96 1.72 -30.56
CA PHE A 892 2.12 0.96 -29.61
C PHE A 892 0.88 0.39 -30.30
N PHE A 893 0.16 1.17 -31.08
CA PHE A 893 -1.02 0.69 -31.81
C PHE A 893 -0.68 -0.45 -32.77
N THR A 894 0.40 -0.29 -33.56
CA THR A 894 0.86 -1.33 -34.49
C THR A 894 1.24 -2.61 -33.74
N PHE A 895 1.99 -2.49 -32.65
CA PHE A 895 2.45 -3.66 -31.91
C PHE A 895 1.29 -4.40 -31.23
N VAL A 896 0.33 -3.69 -30.62
CA VAL A 896 -0.86 -4.33 -30.04
C VAL A 896 -1.67 -5.04 -31.13
N ASP A 897 -1.82 -4.44 -32.31
CA ASP A 897 -2.51 -5.06 -33.45
C ASP A 897 -1.77 -6.34 -33.94
N GLU A 898 -0.43 -6.34 -33.94
CA GLU A 898 0.39 -7.53 -34.23
C GLU A 898 0.17 -8.64 -33.20
N VAL A 899 0.19 -8.32 -31.91
CA VAL A 899 -0.05 -9.27 -30.81
C VAL A 899 -1.45 -9.88 -30.93
N VAL A 900 -2.46 -9.07 -31.17
CA VAL A 900 -3.86 -9.51 -31.33
C VAL A 900 -4.00 -10.41 -32.56
N ALA A 901 -3.42 -10.02 -33.69
CA ALA A 901 -3.45 -10.81 -34.92
C ALA A 901 -2.74 -12.18 -34.74
N ASP A 902 -1.63 -12.21 -34.05
CA ASP A 902 -0.88 -13.44 -33.76
C ASP A 902 -1.70 -14.38 -32.86
N LEU A 903 -2.26 -13.88 -31.76
CA LEU A 903 -3.11 -14.65 -30.82
C LEU A 903 -4.37 -15.20 -31.51
N ALA A 904 -4.93 -14.48 -32.47
CA ALA A 904 -6.08 -14.94 -33.25
C ALA A 904 -5.69 -15.99 -34.30
N ALA A 905 -4.51 -15.87 -34.89
CA ALA A 905 -4.06 -16.74 -35.99
C ALA A 905 -3.54 -18.10 -35.51
N ARG A 906 -2.88 -18.16 -34.38
CA ARG A 906 -2.23 -19.38 -33.89
C ARG A 906 -2.34 -19.53 -32.37
N PRO A 907 -2.40 -20.76 -31.83
CA PRO A 907 -2.36 -20.98 -30.40
C PRO A 907 -1.02 -20.56 -29.80
N VAL A 908 -1.03 -20.11 -28.54
CA VAL A 908 0.20 -19.83 -27.78
C VAL A 908 1.01 -21.09 -27.55
N SER A 909 2.32 -20.95 -27.36
CA SER A 909 3.19 -22.09 -27.05
C SER A 909 2.89 -22.68 -25.66
N ALA A 910 3.23 -23.95 -25.48
CA ALA A 910 3.07 -24.60 -24.17
C ALA A 910 3.90 -23.90 -23.07
N ASP A 911 5.12 -23.48 -23.38
CA ASP A 911 5.98 -22.75 -22.42
C ASP A 911 5.40 -21.38 -22.04
N GLU A 912 4.85 -20.64 -23.01
CA GLU A 912 4.22 -19.35 -22.76
C GLU A 912 2.98 -19.49 -21.86
N LEU A 913 2.15 -20.48 -22.11
CA LEU A 913 0.97 -20.75 -21.28
C LEU A 913 1.37 -21.20 -19.88
N GLU A 914 2.37 -22.08 -19.76
CA GLU A 914 2.85 -22.59 -18.46
C GLU A 914 3.43 -21.47 -17.58
N ARG A 915 4.17 -20.52 -18.16
CA ARG A 915 4.71 -19.35 -17.43
C ARG A 915 3.62 -18.44 -16.83
N GLU A 916 2.39 -18.49 -17.34
CA GLU A 916 1.26 -17.77 -16.79
C GLU A 916 0.40 -18.62 -15.83
N VAL A 917 0.27 -19.93 -16.13
CA VAL A 917 -0.54 -20.84 -15.32
C VAL A 917 0.15 -21.20 -14.00
N GLU A 918 1.48 -21.41 -14.00
CA GLU A 918 2.18 -21.87 -12.79
C GLU A 918 2.21 -20.82 -11.67
N PRO A 919 2.50 -19.53 -11.88
CA PRO A 919 2.34 -18.50 -10.88
C PRO A 919 0.90 -18.43 -10.34
N MET A 920 -0.10 -18.56 -11.21
CA MET A 920 -1.51 -18.55 -10.81
C MET A 920 -1.88 -19.79 -9.98
N ARG A 921 -1.35 -20.97 -10.33
CA ARG A 921 -1.50 -22.20 -9.53
C ARG A 921 -0.99 -22.00 -8.11
N LYS A 922 0.22 -21.47 -7.96
CA LYS A 922 0.83 -21.19 -6.67
C LYS A 922 0.09 -20.10 -5.91
N TYR A 923 -0.31 -19.05 -6.61
CA TYR A 923 -1.17 -18.00 -6.04
C TYR A 923 -2.47 -18.58 -5.47
N LEU A 924 -3.25 -19.35 -6.24
CA LEU A 924 -4.53 -19.91 -5.80
C LEU A 924 -4.33 -20.91 -4.64
N ALA A 925 -3.27 -21.70 -4.64
CA ALA A 925 -2.96 -22.61 -3.54
C ALA A 925 -2.75 -21.86 -2.21
N ARG A 926 -1.98 -20.75 -2.25
CA ARG A 926 -1.80 -19.85 -1.11
C ARG A 926 -3.11 -19.13 -0.77
N ALA A 927 -3.81 -18.61 -1.80
CA ALA A 927 -5.02 -17.82 -1.78
C ALA A 927 -6.11 -18.54 -0.97
N ARG A 928 -6.36 -19.80 -1.15
CA ARG A 928 -7.40 -20.57 -0.51
C ARG A 928 -7.16 -20.87 0.99
N ALA A 929 -5.98 -20.62 1.49
CA ALA A 929 -5.66 -20.78 2.90
C ALA A 929 -6.11 -19.58 3.78
N SER A 930 -6.56 -18.45 3.20
CA SER A 930 -6.88 -17.23 3.92
C SER A 930 -8.38 -17.02 4.08
N ASN A 931 -8.78 -16.50 5.24
CA ASN A 931 -10.15 -16.10 5.51
C ASN A 931 -10.61 -15.00 4.54
N LEU A 932 -9.76 -14.03 4.26
CA LEU A 932 -10.11 -12.90 3.38
C LEU A 932 -10.49 -13.36 1.96
N PHE A 933 -9.79 -14.36 1.43
CA PHE A 933 -10.13 -14.93 0.12
C PHE A 933 -11.54 -15.53 0.11
N TRP A 934 -11.86 -16.37 1.06
CA TRP A 934 -13.18 -16.97 1.10
C TRP A 934 -14.26 -15.93 1.34
N MET A 935 -14.01 -14.95 2.19
CA MET A 935 -14.94 -13.82 2.38
C MET A 935 -15.19 -13.06 1.08
N SER A 936 -14.13 -12.76 0.31
CA SER A 936 -14.27 -12.09 -0.99
C SER A 936 -15.00 -12.93 -2.04
N GLN A 937 -14.74 -14.25 -2.09
CA GLN A 937 -15.39 -15.16 -3.05
C GLN A 937 -16.88 -15.43 -2.74
N LEU A 938 -17.29 -15.26 -1.50
CA LEU A 938 -18.63 -15.58 -1.02
C LEU A 938 -19.47 -14.33 -0.74
N GLY A 939 -18.91 -13.13 -0.89
CA GLY A 939 -19.62 -11.87 -0.70
C GLY A 939 -20.85 -11.77 -1.63
N GLY A 940 -22.04 -11.53 -1.04
CA GLY A 940 -23.30 -11.48 -1.77
C GLY A 940 -24.01 -12.84 -1.98
N MET A 941 -23.47 -13.91 -1.41
CA MET A 941 -24.06 -15.25 -1.55
C MET A 941 -25.49 -15.35 -0.97
N SER A 942 -25.87 -14.49 -0.05
CA SER A 942 -27.24 -14.38 0.47
C SER A 942 -28.24 -13.96 -0.61
N ARG A 943 -27.77 -13.30 -1.67
CA ARG A 943 -28.58 -12.86 -2.82
C ARG A 943 -28.43 -13.81 -3.99
N ASP A 944 -27.22 -14.28 -4.24
CA ASP A 944 -26.94 -15.19 -5.34
C ASP A 944 -26.19 -16.44 -4.89
N PRO A 945 -26.91 -17.58 -4.71
CA PRO A 945 -26.29 -18.84 -4.32
C PRO A 945 -25.25 -19.38 -5.33
N ARG A 946 -25.26 -18.90 -6.60
CA ARG A 946 -24.28 -19.31 -7.62
C ARG A 946 -22.83 -18.94 -7.20
N LYS A 947 -22.65 -17.90 -6.39
CA LYS A 947 -21.31 -17.50 -5.87
C LYS A 947 -20.59 -18.64 -5.16
N LEU A 948 -21.31 -19.53 -4.48
CA LEU A 948 -20.71 -20.73 -3.86
C LEU A 948 -20.14 -21.69 -4.93
N THR A 949 -20.86 -21.89 -6.03
CA THR A 949 -20.40 -22.72 -7.15
C THR A 949 -19.20 -22.07 -7.83
N MET A 950 -19.25 -20.77 -8.07
CA MET A 950 -18.15 -19.99 -8.65
C MET A 950 -16.88 -20.11 -7.79
N ALA A 951 -16.98 -19.99 -6.47
CA ALA A 951 -15.87 -20.16 -5.55
C ALA A 951 -15.26 -21.57 -5.58
N ARG A 952 -16.08 -22.59 -5.78
CA ARG A 952 -15.64 -24.00 -5.89
C ARG A 952 -14.92 -24.30 -7.19
N THR A 953 -15.40 -23.76 -8.32
CA THR A 953 -14.84 -24.02 -9.65
C THR A 953 -13.63 -23.15 -9.99
N LEU A 954 -13.33 -22.11 -9.21
CA LEU A 954 -12.31 -21.12 -9.53
C LEU A 954 -10.95 -21.74 -9.91
N GLN A 955 -10.47 -22.68 -9.12
CA GLN A 955 -9.17 -23.30 -9.37
C GLN A 955 -9.18 -24.11 -10.67
N ASP A 956 -10.21 -24.94 -10.85
CA ASP A 956 -10.31 -25.82 -12.02
C ASP A 956 -10.47 -24.99 -13.30
N ASP A 957 -11.29 -23.95 -13.27
CA ASP A 957 -11.52 -23.08 -14.42
C ASP A 957 -10.24 -22.35 -14.86
N VAL A 958 -9.44 -21.87 -13.91
CA VAL A 958 -8.18 -21.17 -14.21
C VAL A 958 -7.10 -22.14 -14.69
N LEU A 959 -6.95 -23.29 -14.02
CA LEU A 959 -5.87 -24.23 -14.32
C LEU A 959 -6.15 -25.14 -15.52
N SER A 960 -7.39 -25.19 -15.99
CA SER A 960 -7.77 -25.96 -17.19
C SER A 960 -7.78 -25.14 -18.48
N VAL A 961 -7.33 -23.89 -18.45
CA VAL A 961 -7.25 -23.02 -19.63
C VAL A 961 -6.25 -23.61 -20.63
N THR A 962 -6.65 -23.73 -21.90
CA THR A 962 -5.84 -24.28 -22.97
C THR A 962 -5.42 -23.19 -23.96
N ALA A 963 -4.38 -23.47 -24.74
CA ALA A 963 -3.93 -22.59 -25.83
C ALA A 963 -5.05 -22.36 -26.88
N ALA A 964 -5.93 -23.36 -27.11
CA ALA A 964 -7.08 -23.23 -27.98
C ALA A 964 -8.16 -22.29 -27.41
N ASP A 965 -8.37 -22.30 -26.08
CA ASP A 965 -9.30 -21.36 -25.43
C ASP A 965 -8.80 -19.91 -25.61
N ILE A 966 -7.50 -19.66 -25.41
CA ILE A 966 -6.89 -18.34 -25.62
C ILE A 966 -7.07 -17.85 -27.04
N GLN A 967 -6.80 -18.69 -28.03
CA GLN A 967 -6.98 -18.37 -29.44
C GLN A 967 -8.47 -18.06 -29.76
N MET A 968 -9.38 -18.90 -29.30
CA MET A 968 -10.83 -18.72 -29.51
C MET A 968 -11.32 -17.38 -28.90
N LEU A 969 -10.86 -17.02 -27.72
CA LEU A 969 -11.23 -15.76 -27.07
C LEU A 969 -10.66 -14.55 -27.80
N ALA A 970 -9.42 -14.64 -28.28
CA ALA A 970 -8.81 -13.58 -29.10
C ALA A 970 -9.63 -13.37 -30.39
N GLN A 971 -10.00 -14.43 -31.09
CA GLN A 971 -10.86 -14.38 -32.29
C GLN A 971 -12.26 -13.80 -31.99
N ARG A 972 -12.82 -14.14 -30.84
CA ARG A 972 -14.17 -13.71 -30.46
C ARG A 972 -14.26 -12.25 -30.04
N TYR A 973 -13.31 -11.79 -29.24
CA TYR A 973 -13.40 -10.50 -28.56
C TYR A 973 -12.48 -9.41 -29.13
N LEU A 974 -11.26 -9.75 -29.57
CA LEU A 974 -10.28 -8.74 -29.96
C LEU A 974 -10.43 -8.33 -31.43
N ARG A 975 -11.62 -7.86 -31.79
CA ARG A 975 -11.95 -7.51 -33.17
C ARG A 975 -11.76 -6.04 -33.44
N ALA A 976 -11.23 -5.71 -34.63
CA ALA A 976 -10.98 -4.33 -35.03
C ALA A 976 -12.27 -3.48 -35.10
N ASN A 977 -13.39 -4.07 -35.50
CA ASN A 977 -14.67 -3.38 -35.64
C ASN A 977 -15.43 -3.12 -34.33
N THR A 978 -14.99 -3.70 -33.21
CA THR A 978 -15.56 -3.47 -31.87
C THR A 978 -14.64 -2.65 -30.97
N ARG A 979 -13.47 -2.28 -31.46
CA ARG A 979 -12.41 -1.60 -30.72
C ARG A 979 -12.79 -0.17 -30.38
N TRP A 980 -12.54 0.20 -29.12
CA TRP A 980 -12.49 1.57 -28.65
C TRP A 980 -11.03 1.96 -28.35
N SER A 981 -10.67 3.23 -28.53
CA SER A 981 -9.32 3.66 -28.21
C SER A 981 -9.27 5.12 -27.78
N ALA A 982 -8.21 5.47 -27.01
CA ALA A 982 -7.90 6.83 -26.64
C ALA A 982 -6.39 7.09 -26.68
N VAL A 983 -6.03 8.36 -26.82
CA VAL A 983 -4.67 8.85 -26.68
C VAL A 983 -4.67 10.00 -25.69
N VAL A 984 -3.63 10.09 -24.89
CA VAL A 984 -3.39 11.17 -23.95
C VAL A 984 -2.17 11.95 -24.42
N VAL A 985 -2.29 13.27 -24.57
CA VAL A 985 -1.17 14.14 -24.96
C VAL A 985 -1.20 15.41 -24.11
N ALA A 986 -0.06 16.08 -23.99
CA ALA A 986 -0.02 17.38 -23.33
C ALA A 986 -0.91 18.39 -24.05
N LYS A 987 -1.50 19.31 -23.31
CA LYS A 987 -2.38 20.36 -23.83
C LYS A 987 -1.66 21.20 -24.89
N GLY A 988 -2.30 21.29 -26.04
CA GLY A 988 -1.73 21.99 -27.22
C GLY A 988 -0.81 21.14 -28.10
N VAL A 989 -0.50 19.92 -27.70
CA VAL A 989 0.20 18.93 -28.53
C VAL A 989 -0.82 18.18 -29.39
N GLN A 990 -0.56 18.07 -30.68
CA GLN A 990 -1.39 17.26 -31.57
C GLN A 990 -0.95 15.80 -31.50
N PRO A 991 -1.89 14.85 -31.34
CA PRO A 991 -1.54 13.44 -31.40
C PRO A 991 -0.97 13.07 -32.77
N PRO A 992 0.03 12.19 -32.85
CA PRO A 992 0.55 11.73 -34.13
C PRO A 992 -0.50 10.96 -34.93
N ALA A 993 -0.34 10.96 -36.28
CA ALA A 993 -1.22 10.16 -37.13
C ALA A 993 -1.04 8.66 -36.83
N LEU A 994 -2.16 7.97 -36.67
CA LEU A 994 -2.14 6.54 -36.38
C LEU A 994 -2.18 5.72 -37.69
N PRO A 995 -1.60 4.52 -37.69
CA PRO A 995 -1.76 3.56 -38.78
C PRO A 995 -3.24 3.16 -38.89
N ALA A 996 -3.69 2.86 -40.10
CA ALA A 996 -5.03 2.30 -40.32
C ALA A 996 -5.15 0.96 -39.58
N ALA A 997 -6.24 0.77 -38.85
CA ALA A 997 -6.49 -0.52 -38.18
C ALA A 997 -6.51 -1.66 -39.24
N PRO A 998 -5.85 -2.79 -38.97
CA PRO A 998 -5.84 -3.94 -39.88
C PRO A 998 -7.28 -4.43 -40.11
N GLN A 999 -7.67 -4.57 -41.38
CA GLN A 999 -8.94 -5.21 -41.73
C GLN A 999 -8.79 -6.72 -41.54
N ILE A 1000 -9.21 -7.23 -40.41
CA ILE A 1000 -9.38 -8.69 -40.24
C ILE A 1000 -10.63 -9.07 -41.02
N ALA A 1001 -10.47 -9.91 -42.04
CA ALA A 1001 -11.59 -10.40 -42.87
C ALA A 1001 -12.64 -11.06 -41.97
N ASP A 1002 -13.89 -10.59 -42.05
CA ASP A 1002 -15.04 -11.13 -41.31
C ASP A 1002 -15.33 -12.54 -41.83
N THR A 1003 -14.82 -13.58 -41.20
CA THR A 1003 -15.10 -14.98 -41.55
C THR A 1003 -16.16 -15.61 -40.66
N ALA A 1004 -16.87 -14.86 -39.83
CA ALA A 1004 -17.98 -15.41 -39.04
C ALA A 1004 -19.15 -14.41 -38.90
N THR A 1005 -20.24 -14.72 -39.57
CA THR A 1005 -21.58 -14.14 -39.30
C THR A 1005 -21.96 -14.45 -37.85
N ALA A 1006 -21.99 -13.44 -36.99
CA ALA A 1006 -22.47 -13.57 -35.61
C ALA A 1006 -23.97 -14.00 -35.65
N PRO A 1007 -24.40 -14.98 -34.86
CA PRO A 1007 -25.81 -15.22 -34.68
C PRO A 1007 -26.45 -14.02 -33.98
N ARG A 1008 -27.39 -13.35 -34.67
CA ARG A 1008 -28.27 -12.37 -34.03
C ARG A 1008 -29.03 -13.10 -32.92
N VAL A 1009 -28.80 -12.68 -31.66
CA VAL A 1009 -29.72 -13.06 -30.56
C VAL A 1009 -31.07 -12.41 -30.88
N ALA A 1010 -32.02 -13.24 -31.32
CA ALA A 1010 -33.41 -12.83 -31.50
C ALA A 1010 -34.00 -12.54 -30.12
N ALA A 1011 -34.46 -11.31 -29.92
CA ALA A 1011 -35.27 -10.97 -28.77
C ALA A 1011 -36.53 -11.84 -28.82
N SER A 1012 -36.69 -12.75 -27.87
CA SER A 1012 -37.92 -13.53 -27.74
C SER A 1012 -39.05 -12.63 -27.26
N GLN A 1013 -39.91 -12.23 -28.17
CA GLN A 1013 -41.23 -11.70 -27.83
C GLN A 1013 -42.11 -12.88 -27.38
N ASN A 1014 -42.19 -13.13 -26.10
CA ASN A 1014 -43.27 -13.94 -25.53
C ASN A 1014 -44.29 -13.00 -24.90
N GLY A 1015 -45.36 -12.70 -25.67
CA GLY A 1015 -46.62 -12.18 -25.14
C GLY A 1015 -47.36 -13.26 -24.36
N PRO A 1016 -48.23 -12.91 -23.41
CA PRO A 1016 -48.91 -13.89 -22.57
C PRO A 1016 -49.97 -14.66 -23.35
N ALA A 1017 -49.86 -15.99 -23.34
CA ALA A 1017 -50.94 -16.88 -23.81
C ALA A 1017 -52.10 -16.81 -22.80
N GLN A 1018 -53.30 -16.45 -23.32
CA GLN A 1018 -54.57 -16.59 -22.61
C GLN A 1018 -54.86 -18.06 -22.40
N ALA A 1019 -55.19 -18.41 -21.16
CA ALA A 1019 -55.73 -19.73 -20.83
C ALA A 1019 -57.22 -19.79 -21.20
N ASN A 1020 -57.61 -20.91 -21.82
CA ASN A 1020 -58.92 -21.54 -21.66
C ASN A 1020 -58.79 -22.77 -20.82
#